data_66c335378976f68f6ea0a3294efcd5d9
#
_entry.id   66c335378976f68f6ea0a3294efcd5d9
#
_cell.length_a   1.000
_cell.length_b   1.000
_cell.length_c   1.000
_cell.angle_alpha   90.00
_cell.angle_beta   90.00
_cell.angle_gamma   90.00
#
_symmetry.space_group_name_H-M   'P 1'
#
loop_
_entity.id
_entity.type
_entity.pdbx_description
1 polymer ?
#
loop_
_entity_poly.entity_id
_entity_poly.type
_entity_poly.pdbx_seq_one_letter_code
_entity_poly.pdbx_strand_id
1 'polypeptide(L)'
;MTETWDDDGAFEHIADQEVSEIDLQERDPFDLSKALEGAALEHLHPSVKRFKLHSEFEPSGDQPKAIETLMDQLENGQERCIMLGVTGSGKTFAMANLIQRLNIPTLILSHNKTLARQLYHEVAGYFPENAVEYFVSHYDYYQPEAYLAKRDLYIDKEMSINERIEQERFAAVASLVSRPDCVIVSSVSCIYGLNPPETFLEHHVRVHSGQQIEPTDLIRELVGLQYTRTTNDLSRGECRLRGEVLDVWMPSRDDPLRIRFDLDGVTDVHVCDPVSWEILDTLDEAWIHPKEFFMTSDDRFESALESIETEMELRLTEFAMAGRTLEQHRLEQRTKYDLEMLREIGHCQAIENYSLHFDGREPGERPYCLLDFFSACARQFHGDPKKFLVIMDESHVTLPQVGGMYFGDKSRKDSLIEHGFRLPTAADNRPLKMPEFQHLVPQMVYVSATPGERELRHLCEITGQKVPLGLQHVASAGGAKPAHAKAKKHPDSETMYDLLLNIQGIAKMELRPTGLLDPNIEVRPTEGQIADLLSEINLRIERGERTLVTVLTIKFAEEVAEYLNRMGVKAHHLHSEIDTIERTEILNALRIGHIDVVVGINLLREGLDIPEVSLVAIFDADRQGFLRNERSLLQTIGRAARNENGRVLLYANGMSPAMEASIRQTLERRGRQNAHNEKHGITPKTIIKALPQMGSESEDLIAGTSTTSDGKRRLVAKKGGRKDGDWASKLNLGAGAWAHSETKTPIENSKIQLTYDEPDDVKSSLTPEQRMDLLSELKSAMKEAAKQLDFEEAARLRDRIYELEQSM
;
A
#
# COMPACT_ATOMS: atom_id res chain seq x y z
N MET A 1 4.28 -22.05 -11.18
CA MET A 1 5.71 -21.86 -10.90
C MET A 1 5.98 -20.38 -10.98
N THR A 2 5.69 -19.69 -9.93
CA THR A 2 6.05 -18.30 -9.72
C THR A 2 7.51 -18.29 -9.31
N GLU A 3 8.41 -17.97 -10.26
CA GLU A 3 9.72 -17.48 -9.86
C GLU A 3 9.47 -16.23 -9.04
N THR A 4 9.66 -16.36 -7.74
CA THR A 4 9.70 -15.26 -6.80
C THR A 4 10.69 -14.24 -7.32
N TRP A 5 10.21 -13.08 -7.66
CA TRP A 5 11.04 -11.91 -7.75
C TRP A 5 11.64 -11.72 -6.35
N ASP A 6 12.94 -11.96 -6.23
CA ASP A 6 13.70 -11.62 -5.02
C ASP A 6 13.63 -10.10 -4.88
N ASP A 7 12.68 -9.66 -4.05
CA ASP A 7 12.23 -8.28 -3.94
C ASP A 7 13.34 -7.29 -3.52
N ASP A 8 14.47 -7.75 -3.03
CA ASP A 8 15.44 -6.88 -2.37
C ASP A 8 16.85 -6.83 -2.99
N GLY A 9 17.26 -7.84 -3.74
CA GLY A 9 18.58 -7.85 -4.37
C GLY A 9 18.60 -7.29 -5.80
N ALA A 10 17.50 -7.45 -6.54
CA ALA A 10 17.39 -6.97 -7.92
C ALA A 10 17.25 -5.45 -8.00
N PHE A 11 16.60 -4.81 -7.03
CA PHE A 11 16.41 -3.36 -7.00
C PHE A 11 17.69 -2.57 -6.73
N GLU A 12 18.63 -3.10 -5.96
CA GLU A 12 19.91 -2.42 -5.73
C GLU A 12 20.81 -2.43 -6.99
N HIS A 13 20.73 -3.48 -7.81
CA HIS A 13 21.54 -3.55 -9.06
C HIS A 13 20.93 -2.78 -10.24
N ILE A 14 19.61 -2.65 -10.30
CA ILE A 14 18.91 -1.98 -11.41
C ILE A 14 18.94 -0.45 -11.24
N ALA A 15 18.90 0.05 -10.02
CA ALA A 15 18.92 1.49 -9.74
C ALA A 15 20.23 2.20 -10.17
N ASP A 16 21.27 1.46 -10.49
CA ASP A 16 22.58 1.99 -10.88
C ASP A 16 22.78 2.11 -12.40
N GLN A 17 21.78 1.78 -13.24
CA GLN A 17 21.88 1.98 -14.68
C GLN A 17 21.73 3.47 -15.07
N GLU A 18 22.47 3.86 -16.10
CA GLU A 18 22.70 5.24 -16.52
C GLU A 18 21.43 6.09 -16.68
N VAL A 19 21.31 7.10 -15.83
CA VAL A 19 20.49 8.26 -16.09
C VAL A 19 21.44 9.30 -16.69
N SER A 20 21.51 9.37 -18.02
CA SER A 20 22.09 10.53 -18.72
C SER A 20 21.36 11.79 -18.28
N GLU A 21 22.01 12.94 -18.37
CA GLU A 21 21.44 14.26 -18.04
C GLU A 21 19.98 14.33 -18.47
N ILE A 22 19.07 14.27 -17.47
CA ILE A 22 17.63 14.40 -17.71
C ILE A 22 17.40 15.89 -17.83
N ASP A 23 16.91 16.32 -18.98
CA ASP A 23 16.35 17.65 -19.14
C ASP A 23 15.09 17.71 -18.25
N LEU A 24 15.26 18.24 -17.06
CA LEU A 24 14.17 18.46 -16.11
C LEU A 24 13.44 19.70 -16.59
N GLN A 25 12.51 19.53 -17.53
CA GLN A 25 11.65 20.63 -17.94
C GLN A 25 10.85 21.08 -16.71
N GLU A 26 11.10 22.31 -16.28
CA GLU A 26 10.23 22.98 -15.31
C GLU A 26 8.89 23.23 -16.02
N ARG A 27 7.88 22.42 -15.73
CA ARG A 27 6.51 22.84 -16.02
C ARG A 27 6.18 23.96 -15.07
N ASP A 28 5.64 25.05 -15.62
CA ASP A 28 5.03 26.07 -14.78
C ASP A 28 3.97 25.37 -13.89
N PRO A 29 4.09 25.47 -12.56
CA PRO A 29 3.09 24.89 -11.69
C PRO A 29 1.72 25.49 -12.02
N PHE A 30 0.74 24.63 -12.17
CA PHE A 30 -0.62 25.02 -12.54
C PHE A 30 -1.18 26.10 -11.60
N ASP A 31 -1.76 27.13 -12.17
CA ASP A 31 -2.44 28.20 -11.43
C ASP A 31 -3.93 27.88 -11.31
N LEU A 32 -4.30 27.24 -10.20
CA LEU A 32 -5.68 26.87 -9.88
C LEU A 32 -6.63 28.10 -9.96
N SER A 33 -6.12 29.29 -9.68
CA SER A 33 -6.92 30.53 -9.74
C SER A 33 -7.45 30.83 -11.13
N LYS A 34 -6.73 30.47 -12.19
CA LYS A 34 -7.16 30.67 -13.58
C LYS A 34 -8.22 29.66 -14.01
N ALA A 35 -8.15 28.42 -13.60
CA ALA A 35 -9.17 27.42 -13.90
C ALA A 35 -10.48 27.67 -13.15
N LEU A 36 -10.39 28.40 -12.05
CA LEU A 36 -11.53 28.80 -11.22
C LEU A 36 -11.93 30.27 -11.46
N GLU A 37 -11.41 30.96 -12.52
CA GLU A 37 -11.81 32.30 -12.90
C GLU A 37 -13.33 32.33 -13.16
N GLY A 38 -14.08 32.94 -12.21
CA GLY A 38 -15.54 33.02 -12.20
C GLY A 38 -16.25 32.24 -11.09
N ALA A 39 -15.60 31.22 -10.49
CA ALA A 39 -16.02 30.65 -9.23
C ALA A 39 -15.28 31.40 -8.10
N ALA A 40 -16.00 32.15 -7.29
CA ALA A 40 -15.40 32.87 -6.19
C ALA A 40 -14.69 31.90 -5.27
N LEU A 41 -13.35 31.85 -5.34
CA LEU A 41 -12.46 31.10 -4.43
C LEU A 41 -12.75 31.39 -2.95
N GLU A 42 -13.41 32.55 -2.68
CA GLU A 42 -13.87 32.96 -1.36
C GLU A 42 -14.86 31.98 -0.71
N HIS A 43 -15.54 31.11 -1.49
CA HIS A 43 -16.53 30.17 -0.99
C HIS A 43 -16.01 28.74 -0.79
N LEU A 44 -14.80 28.42 -1.22
CA LEU A 44 -14.20 27.09 -1.02
C LEU A 44 -13.80 26.77 0.42
N HIS A 45 -14.10 27.57 1.37
CA HIS A 45 -14.08 27.60 2.83
C HIS A 45 -13.48 28.90 3.37
N PRO A 46 -14.31 29.78 3.98
CA PRO A 46 -13.88 31.08 4.47
C PRO A 46 -13.00 31.05 5.73
N SER A 47 -12.77 29.89 6.30
CA SER A 47 -11.79 29.73 7.38
C SER A 47 -10.65 28.85 6.89
N VAL A 48 -9.45 29.42 6.75
CA VAL A 48 -8.21 28.65 6.60
C VAL A 48 -8.13 27.68 7.78
N LYS A 49 -8.63 26.47 7.60
CA LYS A 49 -8.60 25.46 8.64
C LYS A 49 -7.15 25.15 8.91
N ARG A 50 -6.72 25.38 10.14
CA ARG A 50 -5.40 24.96 10.61
C ARG A 50 -5.48 23.52 11.05
N PHE A 51 -4.37 22.81 10.94
CA PHE A 51 -4.25 21.51 11.56
C PHE A 51 -4.42 21.62 13.08
N LYS A 52 -5.33 20.81 13.61
CA LYS A 52 -5.65 20.76 15.03
C LYS A 52 -5.38 19.35 15.53
N LEU A 53 -4.26 19.22 16.24
CA LEU A 53 -3.86 17.95 16.85
C LEU A 53 -4.74 17.63 18.06
N HIS A 54 -5.35 16.47 18.05
CA HIS A 54 -6.07 15.89 19.18
C HIS A 54 -5.24 14.76 19.79
N SER A 55 -4.77 14.95 21.01
CA SER A 55 -4.00 13.94 21.73
C SER A 55 -4.15 14.13 23.23
N GLU A 56 -4.23 13.03 23.97
CA GLU A 56 -4.14 13.02 25.42
C GLU A 56 -2.69 13.14 25.92
N PHE A 57 -1.72 13.05 25.01
CA PHE A 57 -0.28 13.06 25.33
C PHE A 57 0.38 14.36 24.88
N GLU A 58 1.38 14.77 25.64
CA GLU A 58 2.31 15.82 25.25
C GLU A 58 3.66 15.21 24.82
N PRO A 59 4.42 15.88 23.92
CA PRO A 59 5.74 15.43 23.55
C PRO A 59 6.67 15.25 24.74
N SER A 60 7.28 14.08 24.87
CA SER A 60 8.13 13.73 26.00
C SER A 60 9.42 13.03 25.60
N GLY A 61 10.36 12.89 26.52
CA GLY A 61 11.68 12.30 26.25
C GLY A 61 12.48 13.10 25.21
N ASP A 62 12.85 12.45 24.12
CA ASP A 62 13.59 13.08 23.01
C ASP A 62 12.68 13.80 21.99
N GLN A 63 11.36 13.57 22.05
CA GLN A 63 10.42 14.09 21.05
C GLN A 63 10.46 15.63 20.92
N PRO A 64 10.42 16.42 22.03
CA PRO A 64 10.43 17.87 21.89
C PRO A 64 11.66 18.38 21.14
N LYS A 65 12.83 17.87 21.51
CA LYS A 65 14.09 18.25 20.86
C LYS A 65 14.16 17.83 19.40
N ALA A 66 13.68 16.63 19.07
CA ALA A 66 13.66 16.15 17.70
C ALA A 66 12.72 16.97 16.83
N ILE A 67 11.53 17.31 17.33
CA ILE A 67 10.54 18.17 16.63
C ILE A 67 11.13 19.56 16.41
N GLU A 68 11.74 20.19 17.44
CA GLU A 68 12.39 21.50 17.30
C GLU A 68 13.52 21.46 16.28
N THR A 69 14.38 20.43 16.34
CA THR A 69 15.48 20.28 15.36
C THR A 69 14.94 20.22 13.92
N LEU A 70 13.87 19.46 13.68
CA LEU A 70 13.26 19.36 12.36
C LEU A 70 12.59 20.67 11.93
N MET A 71 11.89 21.34 12.85
CA MET A 71 11.30 22.66 12.59
C MET A 71 12.37 23.65 12.16
N ASP A 72 13.45 23.78 12.94
CA ASP A 72 14.55 24.69 12.63
C ASP A 72 15.18 24.38 11.26
N GLN A 73 15.38 23.11 10.94
CA GLN A 73 15.93 22.69 9.64
C GLN A 73 15.01 23.05 8.48
N LEU A 74 13.71 22.72 8.58
CA LEU A 74 12.73 22.97 7.52
C LEU A 74 12.45 24.46 7.33
N GLU A 75 12.36 25.26 8.42
CA GLU A 75 12.18 26.70 8.37
C GLU A 75 13.40 27.43 7.79
N ASN A 76 14.60 26.88 7.98
CA ASN A 76 15.83 27.38 7.36
C ASN A 76 16.00 26.91 5.90
N GLY A 77 15.01 26.24 5.31
CA GLY A 77 15.00 25.83 3.90
C GLY A 77 15.79 24.55 3.64
N GLN A 78 16.13 23.75 4.65
CA GLN A 78 16.77 22.46 4.42
C GLN A 78 15.79 21.51 3.71
N GLU A 79 16.17 21.02 2.54
CA GLU A 79 15.31 20.24 1.68
C GLU A 79 15.09 18.81 2.21
N ARG A 80 16.08 18.24 2.86
CA ARG A 80 16.08 16.85 3.31
C ARG A 80 16.54 16.74 4.75
N CYS A 81 15.68 16.20 5.61
CA CYS A 81 15.94 16.00 7.03
C CYS A 81 15.82 14.52 7.39
N ILE A 82 16.44 14.08 8.46
CA ILE A 82 16.35 12.70 8.95
C ILE A 82 15.82 12.71 10.38
N MET A 83 14.74 11.97 10.62
CA MET A 83 14.22 11.62 11.93
C MET A 83 14.54 10.15 12.23
N LEU A 84 15.52 9.92 13.09
CA LEU A 84 15.80 8.61 13.63
C LEU A 84 14.90 8.37 14.83
N GLY A 85 13.96 7.42 14.71
CA GLY A 85 13.07 7.07 15.81
C GLY A 85 13.04 5.56 16.04
N VAL A 86 13.51 5.11 17.21
CA VAL A 86 13.44 3.69 17.55
C VAL A 86 11.99 3.22 17.64
N THR A 87 11.78 1.91 17.54
CA THR A 87 10.45 1.33 17.72
C THR A 87 9.88 1.71 19.10
N GLY A 88 8.66 2.25 19.12
CA GLY A 88 8.00 2.71 20.34
C GLY A 88 8.42 4.10 20.84
N SER A 89 9.23 4.86 20.09
CA SER A 89 9.60 6.24 20.45
C SER A 89 8.48 7.26 20.14
N GLY A 90 7.38 6.85 19.51
CA GLY A 90 6.28 7.74 19.12
C GLY A 90 6.55 8.53 17.84
N LYS A 91 7.13 7.89 16.81
CA LYS A 91 7.40 8.52 15.49
C LYS A 91 6.16 9.18 14.91
N THR A 92 5.03 8.46 14.84
CA THR A 92 3.77 8.98 14.28
C THR A 92 3.27 10.21 15.03
N PHE A 93 3.39 10.22 16.35
CA PHE A 93 3.03 11.37 17.16
C PHE A 93 3.96 12.58 16.92
N ALA A 94 5.26 12.35 16.75
CA ALA A 94 6.21 13.41 16.39
C ALA A 94 5.92 13.97 14.98
N MET A 95 5.59 13.10 14.01
CA MET A 95 5.14 13.53 12.68
C MET A 95 3.88 14.39 12.75
N ALA A 96 2.88 13.99 13.55
CA ALA A 96 1.65 14.75 13.74
C ALA A 96 1.92 16.14 14.36
N ASN A 97 2.81 16.23 15.34
CA ASN A 97 3.24 17.53 15.90
C ASN A 97 3.95 18.40 14.88
N LEU A 98 4.79 17.81 14.03
CA LEU A 98 5.47 18.53 12.95
C LEU A 98 4.45 19.09 11.93
N ILE A 99 3.48 18.28 11.50
CA ILE A 99 2.42 18.67 10.58
C ILE A 99 1.60 19.84 11.14
N GLN A 100 1.17 19.73 12.39
CA GLN A 100 0.43 20.81 13.05
C GLN A 100 1.20 22.12 13.08
N ARG A 101 2.51 22.08 13.40
CA ARG A 101 3.34 23.28 13.54
C ARG A 101 3.62 23.93 12.19
N LEU A 102 3.98 23.16 11.17
CA LEU A 102 4.23 23.65 9.81
C LEU A 102 2.95 24.17 9.14
N ASN A 103 1.84 23.54 9.42
CA ASN A 103 0.52 23.90 8.87
C ASN A 103 0.50 24.00 7.34
N ILE A 104 1.07 23.02 6.66
CA ILE A 104 1.13 22.89 5.19
C ILE A 104 0.65 21.52 4.76
N PRO A 105 0.15 21.36 3.52
CA PRO A 105 -0.26 20.05 2.99
C PRO A 105 0.88 19.04 3.12
N THR A 106 0.56 17.84 3.54
CA THR A 106 1.60 16.83 3.83
C THR A 106 1.26 15.48 3.21
N LEU A 107 2.22 14.92 2.47
CA LEU A 107 2.20 13.55 1.98
C LEU A 107 3.01 12.65 2.92
N ILE A 108 2.40 11.59 3.44
CA ILE A 108 3.09 10.53 4.17
C ILE A 108 3.21 9.32 3.26
N LEU A 109 4.44 8.95 2.91
CA LEU A 109 4.74 7.87 1.99
C LEU A 109 5.20 6.63 2.74
N SER A 110 4.54 5.50 2.51
CA SER A 110 4.86 4.20 3.11
C SER A 110 5.09 3.14 2.03
N HIS A 111 5.92 2.14 2.30
CA HIS A 111 6.34 1.13 1.33
C HIS A 111 5.29 0.04 1.03
N ASN A 112 4.25 -0.11 1.83
CA ASN A 112 3.18 -1.09 1.58
C ASN A 112 1.80 -0.60 2.02
N LYS A 113 0.73 -1.24 1.48
CA LYS A 113 -0.67 -0.87 1.74
C LYS A 113 -1.06 -1.04 3.22
N THR A 114 -0.63 -2.11 3.86
CA THR A 114 -0.99 -2.42 5.26
C THR A 114 -0.45 -1.39 6.23
N LEU A 115 0.84 -1.03 6.07
CA LEU A 115 1.46 0.00 6.91
C LEU A 115 0.89 1.38 6.61
N ALA A 116 0.63 1.69 5.34
CA ALA A 116 -0.06 2.93 4.95
C ALA A 116 -1.45 3.02 5.59
N ARG A 117 -2.23 1.93 5.63
CA ARG A 117 -3.55 1.90 6.29
C ARG A 117 -3.42 2.12 7.80
N GLN A 118 -2.45 1.48 8.45
CA GLN A 118 -2.19 1.71 9.87
C GLN A 118 -1.84 3.18 10.15
N LEU A 119 -0.92 3.76 9.39
CA LEU A 119 -0.55 5.18 9.52
C LEU A 119 -1.74 6.11 9.28
N TYR A 120 -2.56 5.81 8.27
CA TYR A 120 -3.79 6.54 7.99
C TYR A 120 -4.70 6.60 9.22
N HIS A 121 -4.98 5.46 9.86
CA HIS A 121 -5.83 5.42 11.05
C HIS A 121 -5.21 6.16 12.25
N GLU A 122 -3.90 6.01 12.46
CA GLU A 122 -3.19 6.71 13.53
C GLU A 122 -3.23 8.24 13.31
N VAL A 123 -2.90 8.71 12.11
CA VAL A 123 -2.88 10.13 11.76
C VAL A 123 -4.28 10.74 11.79
N ALA A 124 -5.26 10.01 11.25
CA ALA A 124 -6.63 10.43 11.27
C ALA A 124 -7.21 10.52 12.70
N GLY A 125 -6.73 9.68 13.63
CA GLY A 125 -7.03 9.81 15.05
C GLY A 125 -6.46 11.09 15.66
N TYR A 126 -5.30 11.55 15.19
CA TYR A 126 -4.71 12.81 15.62
C TYR A 126 -5.38 14.06 15.00
N PHE A 127 -5.95 13.95 13.82
CA PHE A 127 -6.55 15.05 13.06
C PHE A 127 -8.02 14.80 12.66
N PRO A 128 -8.93 14.57 13.62
CA PRO A 128 -10.32 14.23 13.32
C PRO A 128 -11.12 15.36 12.64
N GLU A 129 -10.66 16.61 12.71
CA GLU A 129 -11.29 17.80 12.12
C GLU A 129 -10.67 18.18 10.77
N ASN A 130 -9.55 17.57 10.37
CA ASN A 130 -8.82 17.89 9.14
C ASN A 130 -8.99 16.79 8.08
N ALA A 131 -8.61 17.07 6.84
CA ALA A 131 -8.65 16.09 5.77
C ALA A 131 -7.46 15.13 5.89
N VAL A 132 -7.71 13.94 6.38
CA VAL A 132 -6.73 12.85 6.35
C VAL A 132 -7.26 11.80 5.39
N GLU A 133 -6.53 11.56 4.28
CA GLU A 133 -6.99 10.73 3.19
C GLU A 133 -6.00 9.58 2.90
N TYR A 134 -6.48 8.57 2.17
CA TYR A 134 -5.73 7.38 1.85
C TYR A 134 -5.59 7.20 0.34
N PHE A 135 -4.34 7.05 -0.14
CA PHE A 135 -4.06 6.97 -1.57
C PHE A 135 -3.10 5.83 -1.89
N VAL A 136 -3.61 4.66 -2.18
CA VAL A 136 -2.81 3.47 -2.55
C VAL A 136 -3.30 2.88 -3.88
N SER A 137 -2.64 1.86 -4.39
CA SER A 137 -3.13 1.12 -5.55
C SER A 137 -4.52 0.53 -5.27
N HIS A 138 -5.48 0.80 -6.16
CA HIS A 138 -6.89 0.37 -6.01
C HIS A 138 -7.14 -1.08 -6.46
N TYR A 139 -6.10 -1.83 -6.81
CA TYR A 139 -6.25 -3.22 -7.22
C TYR A 139 -6.15 -4.16 -6.01
N ASP A 140 -7.13 -5.06 -5.84
CA ASP A 140 -7.03 -6.19 -4.92
C ASP A 140 -6.12 -7.27 -5.51
N TYR A 141 -6.26 -7.51 -6.80
CA TYR A 141 -5.39 -8.35 -7.60
C TYR A 141 -4.91 -7.56 -8.81
N TYR A 142 -3.61 -7.66 -9.13
CA TYR A 142 -3.02 -7.02 -10.29
C TYR A 142 -1.94 -7.89 -10.90
N GLN A 143 -2.19 -8.37 -12.11
CA GLN A 143 -1.21 -9.01 -12.97
C GLN A 143 -0.90 -8.06 -14.13
N PRO A 144 0.28 -7.47 -14.18
CA PRO A 144 0.64 -6.59 -15.29
C PRO A 144 0.78 -7.39 -16.58
N GLU A 145 0.38 -6.76 -17.69
CA GLU A 145 0.67 -7.27 -19.02
C GLU A 145 2.17 -7.45 -19.23
N ALA A 146 2.60 -8.60 -19.70
CA ALA A 146 4.02 -8.89 -19.91
C ALA A 146 4.25 -9.87 -21.07
N TYR A 147 5.42 -9.80 -21.70
CA TYR A 147 5.84 -10.78 -22.69
C TYR A 147 7.22 -11.37 -22.35
N LEU A 148 7.23 -12.68 -22.20
CA LEU A 148 8.43 -13.46 -21.91
C LEU A 148 9.00 -14.03 -23.21
N ALA A 149 9.84 -13.28 -23.91
CA ALA A 149 10.39 -13.63 -25.22
C ALA A 149 11.08 -15.00 -25.25
N LYS A 150 11.78 -15.41 -24.19
CA LYS A 150 12.44 -16.72 -24.08
C LYS A 150 11.47 -17.90 -24.12
N ARG A 151 10.20 -17.70 -23.75
CA ARG A 151 9.18 -18.75 -23.66
C ARG A 151 8.07 -18.54 -24.70
N ASP A 152 8.14 -17.46 -25.48
CA ASP A 152 7.06 -16.97 -26.37
C ASP A 152 5.71 -16.94 -25.63
N LEU A 153 5.72 -16.44 -24.39
CA LEU A 153 4.54 -16.41 -23.54
C LEU A 153 4.10 -14.98 -23.32
N TYR A 154 2.90 -14.66 -23.79
CA TYR A 154 2.23 -13.42 -23.49
C TYR A 154 1.32 -13.62 -22.27
N ILE A 155 1.40 -12.70 -21.34
CA ILE A 155 0.62 -12.65 -20.11
C ILE A 155 -0.32 -11.47 -20.24
N ASP A 156 -1.62 -11.72 -20.27
CA ASP A 156 -2.62 -10.68 -20.29
C ASP A 156 -2.66 -9.90 -18.96
N LYS A 157 -3.08 -8.64 -19.06
CA LYS A 157 -3.37 -7.83 -17.90
C LYS A 157 -4.64 -8.36 -17.23
N GLU A 158 -4.51 -8.78 -15.98
CA GLU A 158 -5.65 -9.12 -15.13
C GLU A 158 -5.67 -8.20 -13.91
N MET A 159 -6.86 -7.73 -13.54
CA MET A 159 -7.02 -6.85 -12.39
C MET A 159 -8.40 -7.04 -11.78
N SER A 160 -8.44 -6.89 -10.46
CA SER A 160 -9.66 -6.73 -9.69
C SER A 160 -9.60 -5.39 -8.98
N ILE A 161 -10.55 -4.52 -9.25
CA ILE A 161 -10.61 -3.17 -8.66
C ILE A 161 -11.35 -3.25 -7.34
N ASN A 162 -10.78 -2.61 -6.32
CA ASN A 162 -11.45 -2.37 -5.06
C ASN A 162 -12.14 -1.01 -5.12
N GLU A 163 -13.45 -1.00 -5.29
CA GLU A 163 -14.27 0.21 -5.42
C GLU A 163 -14.08 1.18 -4.24
N ARG A 164 -13.84 0.66 -3.04
CA ARG A 164 -13.64 1.49 -1.87
C ARG A 164 -12.29 2.19 -1.87
N ILE A 165 -11.21 1.49 -2.24
CA ILE A 165 -9.89 2.14 -2.37
C ILE A 165 -9.92 3.16 -3.52
N GLU A 166 -10.65 2.88 -4.58
CA GLU A 166 -10.86 3.84 -5.66
C GLU A 166 -11.57 5.10 -5.17
N GLN A 167 -12.64 4.96 -4.39
CA GLN A 167 -13.32 6.06 -3.72
C GLN A 167 -12.37 6.88 -2.83
N GLU A 168 -11.56 6.22 -1.99
CA GLU A 168 -10.58 6.89 -1.12
C GLU A 168 -9.54 7.68 -1.94
N ARG A 169 -9.15 7.19 -3.11
CA ARG A 169 -8.26 7.91 -4.04
C ARG A 169 -8.93 9.17 -4.60
N PHE A 170 -10.21 9.08 -5.00
CA PHE A 170 -10.98 10.26 -5.42
C PHE A 170 -11.12 11.28 -4.28
N ALA A 171 -11.41 10.82 -3.07
CA ALA A 171 -11.50 11.69 -1.89
C ALA A 171 -10.16 12.42 -1.63
N ALA A 172 -9.03 11.73 -1.79
CA ALA A 172 -7.71 12.32 -1.61
C ALA A 172 -7.43 13.45 -2.62
N VAL A 173 -7.73 13.22 -3.91
CA VAL A 173 -7.56 14.24 -4.95
C VAL A 173 -8.55 15.40 -4.74
N ALA A 174 -9.82 15.10 -4.46
CA ALA A 174 -10.83 16.13 -4.19
C ALA A 174 -10.46 17.01 -2.98
N SER A 175 -9.92 16.41 -1.91
CA SER A 175 -9.44 17.14 -0.74
C SER A 175 -8.28 18.08 -1.08
N LEU A 176 -7.30 17.65 -1.89
CA LEU A 176 -6.16 18.49 -2.30
C LEU A 176 -6.58 19.71 -3.09
N VAL A 177 -7.60 19.60 -3.94
CA VAL A 177 -8.07 20.73 -4.74
C VAL A 177 -9.00 21.67 -3.99
N SER A 178 -9.60 21.24 -2.88
CA SER A 178 -10.61 22.01 -2.15
C SER A 178 -10.18 22.50 -0.76
N ARG A 179 -9.07 21.99 -0.19
CA ARG A 179 -8.69 22.25 1.22
C ARG A 179 -7.19 22.43 1.41
N PRO A 180 -6.75 23.39 2.27
CA PRO A 180 -5.33 23.57 2.61
C PRO A 180 -4.82 22.60 3.69
N ASP A 181 -5.72 21.99 4.48
CA ASP A 181 -5.43 21.19 5.67
C ASP A 181 -5.47 19.70 5.37
N CYS A 182 -4.72 19.28 4.32
CA CYS A 182 -4.73 17.90 3.83
C CYS A 182 -3.50 17.12 4.28
N VAL A 183 -3.71 15.92 4.82
CA VAL A 183 -2.68 14.90 5.00
C VAL A 183 -3.07 13.68 4.19
N ILE A 184 -2.23 13.28 3.24
CA ILE A 184 -2.48 12.07 2.45
C ILE A 184 -1.47 11.02 2.84
N VAL A 185 -1.97 9.84 3.23
CA VAL A 185 -1.13 8.67 3.47
C VAL A 185 -1.16 7.78 2.24
N SER A 186 -0.01 7.60 1.61
CA SER A 186 0.11 6.91 0.33
C SER A 186 1.14 5.78 0.35
N SER A 187 0.98 4.85 -0.58
CA SER A 187 2.07 3.97 -1.02
C SER A 187 2.82 4.61 -2.20
N VAL A 188 3.72 3.87 -2.82
CA VAL A 188 4.42 4.33 -4.05
C VAL A 188 3.46 4.66 -5.21
N SER A 189 2.16 4.39 -5.08
CA SER A 189 1.15 4.77 -6.07
C SER A 189 1.11 6.27 -6.36
N CYS A 190 1.60 7.12 -5.46
CA CYS A 190 1.67 8.57 -5.63
C CYS A 190 2.58 9.03 -6.76
N ILE A 191 3.53 8.18 -7.22
CA ILE A 191 4.44 8.51 -8.33
C ILE A 191 3.97 7.99 -9.69
N TYR A 192 2.82 7.33 -9.74
CA TYR A 192 2.22 6.85 -10.99
C TYR A 192 1.29 7.89 -11.61
N GLY A 193 1.07 7.73 -12.93
CA GLY A 193 0.29 8.66 -13.73
C GLY A 193 -1.13 8.91 -13.21
N LEU A 194 -1.49 10.17 -13.18
CA LEU A 194 -2.83 10.72 -13.00
C LEU A 194 -3.10 11.71 -14.13
N ASN A 195 -4.35 12.16 -14.28
CA ASN A 195 -4.65 13.29 -15.14
C ASN A 195 -4.03 14.59 -14.60
N PRO A 196 -3.78 15.56 -15.47
CA PRO A 196 -3.39 16.90 -15.03
C PRO A 196 -4.37 17.46 -14.00
N PRO A 197 -3.91 18.17 -12.95
CA PRO A 197 -4.80 18.87 -12.01
C PRO A 197 -5.80 19.79 -12.69
N GLU A 198 -5.40 20.43 -13.77
CA GLU A 198 -6.24 21.31 -14.61
C GLU A 198 -7.46 20.57 -15.13
N THR A 199 -7.22 19.45 -15.80
CA THR A 199 -8.30 18.64 -16.39
C THR A 199 -9.29 18.15 -15.33
N PHE A 200 -8.80 17.78 -14.15
CA PHE A 200 -9.68 17.36 -13.05
C PHE A 200 -10.55 18.53 -12.56
N LEU A 201 -10.02 19.76 -12.56
CA LEU A 201 -10.74 20.95 -12.11
C LEU A 201 -11.66 21.54 -13.18
N GLU A 202 -11.31 21.47 -14.45
CA GLU A 202 -12.17 21.89 -15.56
C GLU A 202 -13.45 21.05 -15.65
N HIS A 203 -13.37 19.79 -15.23
CA HIS A 203 -14.46 18.83 -15.25
C HIS A 203 -15.10 18.70 -13.87
N HIS A 204 -15.86 19.71 -13.44
CA HIS A 204 -16.71 19.64 -12.25
C HIS A 204 -18.02 20.41 -12.49
N VAL A 205 -19.04 20.04 -11.75
CA VAL A 205 -20.33 20.72 -11.76
C VAL A 205 -20.58 21.31 -10.39
N ARG A 206 -20.83 22.62 -10.37
CA ARG A 206 -21.19 23.33 -9.15
C ARG A 206 -22.70 23.42 -9.06
N VAL A 207 -23.26 23.04 -7.92
CA VAL A 207 -24.69 23.12 -7.64
C VAL A 207 -24.89 23.87 -6.33
N HIS A 208 -25.70 24.93 -6.36
CA HIS A 208 -26.01 25.71 -5.17
C HIS A 208 -27.50 26.07 -5.08
N SER A 209 -27.99 26.31 -3.88
CA SER A 209 -29.35 26.80 -3.65
C SER A 209 -29.58 28.11 -4.39
N GLY A 210 -30.74 28.22 -5.08
CA GLY A 210 -31.11 29.37 -5.92
C GLY A 210 -30.47 29.39 -7.33
N GLN A 211 -29.77 28.33 -7.73
CA GLN A 211 -29.23 28.24 -9.10
C GLN A 211 -30.33 27.99 -10.11
N GLN A 212 -30.40 28.84 -11.15
CA GLN A 212 -31.36 28.71 -12.24
C GLN A 212 -30.86 27.71 -13.27
N ILE A 213 -31.18 26.44 -13.06
CA ILE A 213 -30.85 25.32 -13.95
C ILE A 213 -32.01 24.32 -13.94
N GLU A 214 -32.32 23.76 -15.11
CA GLU A 214 -33.30 22.68 -15.17
C GLU A 214 -32.67 21.33 -14.80
N PRO A 215 -33.44 20.39 -14.19
CA PRO A 215 -32.93 19.05 -13.85
C PRO A 215 -32.34 18.29 -15.03
N THR A 216 -32.88 18.49 -16.22
CA THR A 216 -32.44 17.85 -17.48
C THR A 216 -31.08 18.37 -17.94
N ASP A 217 -30.79 19.65 -17.72
CA ASP A 217 -29.53 20.25 -18.09
C ASP A 217 -28.43 19.81 -17.12
N LEU A 218 -28.74 19.81 -15.82
CA LEU A 218 -27.83 19.29 -14.80
C LEU A 218 -27.49 17.82 -15.06
N ILE A 219 -28.45 16.98 -15.44
CA ILE A 219 -28.19 15.59 -15.82
C ILE A 219 -27.27 15.52 -17.05
N ARG A 220 -27.43 16.40 -18.03
CA ARG A 220 -26.55 16.43 -19.21
C ARG A 220 -25.11 16.77 -18.81
N GLU A 221 -24.92 17.73 -17.91
CA GLU A 221 -23.62 18.05 -17.34
C GLU A 221 -23.02 16.84 -16.58
N LEU A 222 -23.82 16.16 -15.76
CA LEU A 222 -23.38 14.95 -15.02
C LEU A 222 -23.02 13.79 -15.97
N VAL A 223 -23.74 13.60 -17.06
CA VAL A 223 -23.39 12.61 -18.09
C VAL A 223 -22.06 12.99 -18.76
N GLY A 224 -21.81 14.28 -18.97
CA GLY A 224 -20.51 14.80 -19.42
C GLY A 224 -19.38 14.45 -18.43
N LEU A 225 -19.65 14.37 -17.13
CA LEU A 225 -18.74 13.90 -16.09
C LEU A 225 -18.69 12.35 -15.96
N GLN A 226 -19.23 11.62 -16.93
CA GLN A 226 -19.31 10.16 -17.00
C GLN A 226 -20.25 9.50 -15.95
N TYR A 227 -21.17 10.27 -15.33
CA TYR A 227 -22.19 9.67 -14.47
C TYR A 227 -23.21 8.90 -15.30
N THR A 228 -23.59 7.74 -14.81
CA THR A 228 -24.61 6.91 -15.45
C THR A 228 -25.99 7.24 -14.89
N ARG A 229 -26.95 7.52 -15.77
CA ARG A 229 -28.33 7.72 -15.35
C ARG A 229 -29.00 6.39 -15.06
N THR A 230 -29.58 6.24 -13.86
CA THR A 230 -30.33 5.06 -13.46
C THR A 230 -31.79 5.38 -13.11
N THR A 231 -32.65 4.37 -13.18
CA THR A 231 -34.01 4.42 -12.65
C THR A 231 -34.20 3.47 -11.46
N ASN A 232 -33.18 2.65 -11.18
CA ASN A 232 -33.15 1.64 -10.14
C ASN A 232 -32.59 2.19 -8.84
N ASP A 233 -32.03 1.34 -7.99
CA ASP A 233 -31.28 1.74 -6.82
C ASP A 233 -29.99 2.44 -7.26
N LEU A 234 -29.68 3.52 -6.54
CA LEU A 234 -28.56 4.39 -6.87
C LEU A 234 -27.26 3.79 -6.34
N SER A 235 -26.27 3.72 -7.20
CA SER A 235 -24.89 3.32 -6.87
C SER A 235 -23.93 4.50 -7.07
N ARG A 236 -22.67 4.36 -6.61
CA ARG A 236 -21.65 5.38 -6.81
C ARG A 236 -21.38 5.61 -8.29
N GLY A 237 -21.21 6.87 -8.68
CA GLY A 237 -21.06 7.26 -10.08
C GLY A 237 -22.36 7.24 -10.88
N GLU A 238 -23.51 7.21 -10.20
CA GLU A 238 -24.81 7.26 -10.83
C GLU A 238 -25.63 8.49 -10.40
N CYS A 239 -26.56 8.88 -11.25
CA CYS A 239 -27.57 9.90 -10.94
C CYS A 239 -28.97 9.40 -11.26
N ARG A 240 -29.95 9.85 -10.47
CA ARG A 240 -31.34 9.40 -10.56
C ARG A 240 -32.31 10.56 -10.36
N LEU A 241 -33.14 10.81 -11.38
CA LEU A 241 -34.20 11.83 -11.31
C LEU A 241 -35.54 11.16 -11.00
N ARG A 242 -36.22 11.63 -9.95
CA ARG A 242 -37.59 11.25 -9.59
C ARG A 242 -38.43 12.49 -9.30
N GLY A 243 -39.25 12.88 -10.28
CA GLY A 243 -40.02 14.13 -10.21
C GLY A 243 -39.08 15.36 -10.19
N GLU A 244 -39.16 16.16 -9.13
CA GLU A 244 -38.35 17.37 -8.91
C GLU A 244 -37.14 17.09 -8.00
N VAL A 245 -36.72 15.83 -7.87
CA VAL A 245 -35.58 15.42 -7.03
C VAL A 245 -34.57 14.68 -7.86
N LEU A 246 -33.35 15.18 -7.90
CA LEU A 246 -32.19 14.55 -8.48
C LEU A 246 -31.26 14.03 -7.37
N ASP A 247 -31.11 12.74 -7.30
CA ASP A 247 -30.16 12.07 -6.41
C ASP A 247 -28.86 11.81 -7.20
N VAL A 248 -27.70 12.17 -6.64
CA VAL A 248 -26.37 11.96 -7.25
C VAL A 248 -25.44 11.34 -6.21
N TRP A 249 -24.80 10.23 -6.55
CA TRP A 249 -23.84 9.60 -5.66
C TRP A 249 -22.42 9.69 -6.24
N MET A 250 -21.63 10.60 -5.67
CA MET A 250 -20.25 10.82 -6.10
C MET A 250 -19.34 9.64 -5.71
N PRO A 251 -18.35 9.27 -6.55
CA PRO A 251 -17.35 8.28 -6.18
C PRO A 251 -16.55 8.63 -4.90
N SER A 252 -16.32 9.93 -4.67
CA SER A 252 -15.54 10.43 -3.53
C SER A 252 -16.25 10.43 -2.19
N ARG A 253 -17.57 10.16 -2.13
CA ARG A 253 -18.39 10.31 -0.91
C ARG A 253 -19.07 9.01 -0.52
N ASP A 254 -19.23 8.83 0.79
CA ASP A 254 -20.05 7.73 1.35
C ASP A 254 -21.54 7.98 1.18
N ASP A 255 -21.93 9.25 1.27
CA ASP A 255 -23.32 9.66 1.31
C ASP A 255 -23.72 10.35 0.00
N PRO A 256 -24.88 9.98 -0.61
CA PRO A 256 -25.37 10.62 -1.83
C PRO A 256 -25.87 12.04 -1.58
N LEU A 257 -25.80 12.87 -2.61
CA LEU A 257 -26.41 14.18 -2.66
C LEU A 257 -27.85 14.07 -3.18
N ARG A 258 -28.75 14.82 -2.56
CA ARG A 258 -30.12 15.03 -3.01
C ARG A 258 -30.34 16.48 -3.34
N ILE A 259 -30.62 16.78 -4.60
CA ILE A 259 -30.85 18.11 -5.12
C ILE A 259 -32.34 18.25 -5.42
N ARG A 260 -32.98 19.22 -4.82
CA ARG A 260 -34.41 19.51 -5.03
C ARG A 260 -34.55 20.71 -5.95
N PHE A 261 -35.56 20.63 -6.81
CA PHE A 261 -35.89 21.66 -7.78
C PHE A 261 -37.30 22.14 -7.58
N ASP A 262 -37.54 23.37 -8.02
CA ASP A 262 -38.88 23.90 -8.29
C ASP A 262 -38.91 24.57 -9.69
N LEU A 263 -39.89 25.43 -9.93
CA LEU A 263 -40.02 26.13 -11.22
C LEU A 263 -38.92 27.15 -11.49
N ASP A 264 -38.23 27.60 -10.45
CA ASP A 264 -37.21 28.64 -10.50
C ASP A 264 -35.78 28.05 -10.48
N GLY A 265 -35.62 26.72 -10.28
CA GLY A 265 -34.34 26.02 -10.29
C GLY A 265 -34.07 25.20 -9.02
N VAL A 266 -32.83 25.16 -8.57
CA VAL A 266 -32.40 24.40 -7.37
C VAL A 266 -32.88 25.11 -6.10
N THR A 267 -33.68 24.42 -5.29
CA THR A 267 -34.12 24.93 -3.98
C THR A 267 -33.16 24.58 -2.87
N ASP A 268 -32.81 23.29 -2.75
CA ASP A 268 -32.00 22.76 -1.65
C ASP A 268 -31.04 21.71 -2.15
N VAL A 269 -29.89 21.61 -1.50
CA VAL A 269 -28.89 20.54 -1.68
C VAL A 269 -28.69 19.85 -0.33
N HIS A 270 -29.02 18.57 -0.26
CA HIS A 270 -28.92 17.78 0.95
C HIS A 270 -27.93 16.64 0.81
N VAL A 271 -27.28 16.28 1.90
CA VAL A 271 -26.55 15.02 2.07
C VAL A 271 -27.51 14.02 2.72
N CYS A 272 -27.66 12.83 2.15
CA CYS A 272 -28.60 11.84 2.64
C CYS A 272 -27.90 10.53 3.03
N ASP A 273 -28.44 9.83 4.01
CA ASP A 273 -28.04 8.47 4.33
C ASP A 273 -28.33 7.54 3.14
N PRO A 274 -27.37 6.71 2.69
CA PRO A 274 -27.54 5.89 1.48
C PRO A 274 -28.60 4.78 1.59
N VAL A 275 -29.00 4.42 2.81
CA VAL A 275 -29.97 3.34 3.08
C VAL A 275 -31.35 3.90 3.42
N SER A 276 -31.41 4.80 4.40
CA SER A 276 -32.68 5.37 4.88
C SER A 276 -33.16 6.57 4.07
N TRP A 277 -32.26 7.23 3.34
CA TRP A 277 -32.50 8.50 2.62
C TRP A 277 -32.93 9.66 3.54
N GLU A 278 -32.66 9.52 4.84
CA GLU A 278 -32.80 10.63 5.79
C GLU A 278 -31.76 11.71 5.51
N ILE A 279 -32.15 12.96 5.66
CA ILE A 279 -31.26 14.11 5.47
C ILE A 279 -30.30 14.14 6.66
N LEU A 280 -29.00 14.01 6.36
CA LEU A 280 -27.90 14.11 7.31
C LEU A 280 -27.43 15.54 7.49
N ASP A 281 -27.38 16.28 6.36
CA ASP A 281 -26.91 17.67 6.32
C ASP A 281 -27.54 18.43 5.17
N THR A 282 -27.54 19.78 5.27
CA THR A 282 -27.99 20.67 4.19
C THR A 282 -26.85 21.59 3.81
N LEU A 283 -26.53 21.60 2.54
CA LEU A 283 -25.41 22.36 2.00
C LEU A 283 -25.94 23.60 1.24
N ASP A 284 -25.26 24.72 1.39
CA ASP A 284 -25.53 25.89 0.53
C ASP A 284 -25.07 25.66 -0.91
N GLU A 285 -24.02 24.83 -1.04
CA GLU A 285 -23.34 24.53 -2.29
C GLU A 285 -22.69 23.14 -2.26
N ALA A 286 -22.68 22.45 -3.41
CA ALA A 286 -21.97 21.19 -3.61
C ALA A 286 -21.17 21.20 -4.91
N TRP A 287 -19.98 20.61 -4.86
CA TRP A 287 -19.12 20.40 -6.02
C TRP A 287 -19.14 18.91 -6.39
N ILE A 288 -19.55 18.64 -7.63
CA ILE A 288 -19.65 17.27 -8.15
C ILE A 288 -18.48 17.04 -9.08
N HIS A 289 -17.57 16.17 -8.68
CA HIS A 289 -16.37 15.81 -9.43
C HIS A 289 -16.64 14.67 -10.43
N PRO A 290 -15.78 14.49 -11.44
CA PRO A 290 -15.93 13.41 -12.42
C PRO A 290 -15.95 12.02 -11.77
N LYS A 291 -16.59 11.08 -12.49
CA LYS A 291 -16.62 9.67 -12.08
C LYS A 291 -15.27 8.97 -12.33
N GLU A 292 -14.55 9.38 -13.36
CA GLU A 292 -13.31 8.76 -13.80
C GLU A 292 -12.13 9.73 -13.59
N PHE A 293 -10.93 9.17 -13.29
CA PHE A 293 -9.72 9.96 -13.20
C PHE A 293 -9.22 10.46 -14.57
N PHE A 294 -9.48 9.68 -15.63
CA PHE A 294 -9.07 10.05 -16.99
C PHE A 294 -10.24 10.67 -17.74
N MET A 295 -10.29 12.00 -17.70
CA MET A 295 -11.24 12.81 -18.46
C MET A 295 -10.50 13.54 -19.57
N THR A 296 -11.14 13.65 -20.73
CA THR A 296 -10.59 14.34 -21.90
C THR A 296 -11.74 15.05 -22.59
N SER A 297 -11.54 16.29 -23.04
CA SER A 297 -12.54 17.00 -23.85
C SER A 297 -12.73 16.31 -25.21
N ASP A 298 -13.92 16.42 -25.79
CA ASP A 298 -14.26 15.76 -27.05
C ASP A 298 -13.27 16.11 -28.18
N ASP A 299 -12.86 17.38 -28.28
CA ASP A 299 -11.88 17.84 -29.28
C ASP A 299 -10.50 17.19 -29.11
N ARG A 300 -10.05 17.04 -27.84
CA ARG A 300 -8.79 16.35 -27.52
C ARG A 300 -8.90 14.85 -27.74
N PHE A 301 -10.07 14.27 -27.50
CA PHE A 301 -10.32 12.85 -27.70
C PHE A 301 -10.16 12.46 -29.15
N GLU A 302 -10.79 13.18 -30.08
CA GLU A 302 -10.66 12.94 -31.52
C GLU A 302 -9.21 13.15 -32.01
N SER A 303 -8.54 14.20 -31.54
CA SER A 303 -7.14 14.45 -31.86
C SER A 303 -6.21 13.34 -31.33
N ALA A 304 -6.52 12.79 -30.15
CA ALA A 304 -5.78 11.66 -29.60
C ALA A 304 -5.94 10.40 -30.44
N LEU A 305 -7.16 10.10 -30.93
CA LEU A 305 -7.40 8.96 -31.80
C LEU A 305 -6.60 9.06 -33.12
N GLU A 306 -6.60 10.25 -33.76
CA GLU A 306 -5.81 10.51 -34.97
C GLU A 306 -4.31 10.36 -34.71
N SER A 307 -3.84 10.82 -33.55
CA SER A 307 -2.43 10.72 -33.14
C SER A 307 -2.02 9.26 -32.90
N ILE A 308 -2.85 8.45 -32.25
CA ILE A 308 -2.63 7.00 -32.04
C ILE A 308 -2.57 6.28 -33.40
N GLU A 309 -3.48 6.60 -34.33
CA GLU A 309 -3.52 6.00 -35.66
C GLU A 309 -2.26 6.35 -36.47
N THR A 310 -1.81 7.59 -36.39
CA THR A 310 -0.57 8.04 -37.03
C THR A 310 0.66 7.33 -36.47
N GLU A 311 0.79 7.20 -35.15
CA GLU A 311 1.89 6.46 -34.53
C GLU A 311 1.87 4.99 -34.91
N MET A 312 0.69 4.37 -34.93
CA MET A 312 0.53 2.98 -35.39
C MET A 312 1.06 2.81 -36.82
N GLU A 313 0.64 3.65 -37.76
CA GLU A 313 1.07 3.56 -39.17
C GLU A 313 2.59 3.70 -39.33
N LEU A 314 3.20 4.64 -38.58
CA LEU A 314 4.65 4.81 -38.58
C LEU A 314 5.34 3.54 -38.05
N ARG A 315 4.86 3.01 -36.94
CA ARG A 315 5.46 1.80 -36.34
C ARG A 315 5.28 0.55 -37.18
N LEU A 316 4.14 0.39 -37.84
CA LEU A 316 3.90 -0.69 -38.82
C LEU A 316 4.87 -0.62 -40.00
N THR A 317 5.16 0.59 -40.48
CA THR A 317 6.14 0.82 -41.53
C THR A 317 7.55 0.44 -41.10
N GLU A 318 7.96 0.78 -39.88
CA GLU A 318 9.25 0.38 -39.31
C GLU A 318 9.38 -1.14 -39.21
N PHE A 319 8.37 -1.85 -38.72
CA PHE A 319 8.38 -3.31 -38.66
C PHE A 319 8.44 -3.95 -40.04
N ALA A 320 7.68 -3.41 -41.03
CA ALA A 320 7.74 -3.87 -42.41
C ALA A 320 9.14 -3.72 -43.01
N MET A 321 9.79 -2.56 -42.83
CA MET A 321 11.15 -2.31 -43.30
C MET A 321 12.18 -3.24 -42.65
N ALA A 322 11.97 -3.59 -41.37
CA ALA A 322 12.80 -4.52 -40.62
C ALA A 322 12.49 -6.01 -40.91
N GLY A 323 11.49 -6.33 -41.74
CA GLY A 323 11.06 -7.70 -42.03
C GLY A 323 10.35 -8.41 -40.89
N ARG A 324 9.86 -7.67 -39.88
CA ARG A 324 9.22 -8.18 -38.65
C ARG A 324 7.70 -8.29 -38.84
N THR A 325 7.29 -9.20 -39.69
CA THR A 325 5.87 -9.35 -40.10
C THR A 325 4.95 -9.82 -38.97
N LEU A 326 5.46 -10.60 -38.01
CA LEU A 326 4.68 -11.08 -36.91
C LEU A 326 4.34 -9.94 -35.94
N GLU A 327 5.34 -9.13 -35.60
CA GLU A 327 5.18 -7.96 -34.72
C GLU A 327 4.31 -6.90 -35.38
N GLN A 328 4.45 -6.71 -36.70
CA GLN A 328 3.59 -5.82 -37.46
C GLN A 328 2.13 -6.24 -37.32
N HIS A 329 1.82 -7.53 -37.56
CA HIS A 329 0.46 -8.03 -37.48
C HIS A 329 -0.14 -7.95 -36.07
N ARG A 330 0.64 -8.29 -35.05
CA ARG A 330 0.23 -8.18 -33.64
C ARG A 330 -0.16 -6.74 -33.29
N LEU A 331 0.70 -5.78 -33.63
CA LEU A 331 0.48 -4.37 -33.33
C LEU A 331 -0.76 -3.83 -34.06
N GLU A 332 -0.87 -4.11 -35.37
CA GLU A 332 -2.01 -3.69 -36.17
C GLU A 332 -3.33 -4.21 -35.62
N GLN A 333 -3.41 -5.48 -35.33
CA GLN A 333 -4.64 -6.12 -34.83
C GLN A 333 -5.02 -5.52 -33.45
N ARG A 334 -4.08 -5.39 -32.56
CA ARG A 334 -4.34 -4.88 -31.21
C ARG A 334 -4.73 -3.42 -31.21
N THR A 335 -3.97 -2.57 -31.89
CA THR A 335 -4.23 -1.13 -31.87
C THR A 335 -5.52 -0.79 -32.61
N LYS A 336 -5.84 -1.44 -33.71
CA LYS A 336 -7.12 -1.25 -34.41
C LYS A 336 -8.31 -1.65 -33.54
N TYR A 337 -8.21 -2.76 -32.83
CA TYR A 337 -9.24 -3.18 -31.88
C TYR A 337 -9.41 -2.14 -30.75
N ASP A 338 -8.30 -1.67 -30.14
CA ASP A 338 -8.35 -0.65 -29.10
C ASP A 338 -8.96 0.67 -29.63
N LEU A 339 -8.63 1.11 -30.85
CA LEU A 339 -9.22 2.29 -31.50
C LEU A 339 -10.74 2.12 -31.79
N GLU A 340 -11.16 0.94 -32.19
CA GLU A 340 -12.58 0.63 -32.40
C GLU A 340 -13.35 0.74 -31.07
N MET A 341 -12.81 0.13 -30.01
CA MET A 341 -13.41 0.22 -28.67
C MET A 341 -13.46 1.66 -28.15
N LEU A 342 -12.42 2.45 -28.37
CA LEU A 342 -12.41 3.87 -28.00
C LEU A 342 -13.46 4.67 -28.75
N ARG A 343 -13.65 4.45 -30.08
CA ARG A 343 -14.66 5.15 -30.87
C ARG A 343 -16.11 4.78 -30.51
N GLU A 344 -16.36 3.50 -30.19
CA GLU A 344 -17.72 3.00 -29.91
C GLU A 344 -18.16 3.17 -28.46
N ILE A 345 -17.24 3.03 -27.51
CA ILE A 345 -17.55 2.97 -26.06
C ILE A 345 -16.85 4.09 -25.27
N GLY A 346 -15.86 4.76 -25.88
CA GLY A 346 -15.02 5.75 -25.20
C GLY A 346 -13.96 5.15 -24.27
N HIS A 347 -13.83 3.83 -24.25
CA HIS A 347 -12.89 3.13 -23.35
C HIS A 347 -12.34 1.86 -24.02
N CYS A 348 -11.09 1.51 -23.72
CA CYS A 348 -10.49 0.23 -24.09
C CYS A 348 -9.70 -0.36 -22.93
N GLN A 349 -9.45 -1.67 -22.99
CA GLN A 349 -8.63 -2.34 -21.97
C GLN A 349 -7.19 -1.80 -22.01
N ALA A 350 -6.67 -1.38 -20.86
CA ALA A 350 -5.35 -0.79 -20.72
C ALA A 350 -5.19 0.56 -21.47
N ILE A 351 -6.24 1.40 -21.46
CA ILE A 351 -6.28 2.76 -22.02
C ILE A 351 -5.11 3.63 -21.53
N GLU A 352 -4.59 3.37 -20.34
CA GLU A 352 -3.44 4.08 -19.77
C GLU A 352 -2.17 4.01 -20.63
N ASN A 353 -2.05 3.01 -21.53
CA ASN A 353 -0.92 2.95 -22.45
C ASN A 353 -0.97 4.03 -23.55
N TYR A 354 -2.11 4.67 -23.72
CA TYR A 354 -2.33 5.77 -24.66
C TYR A 354 -2.38 7.14 -23.94
N SER A 355 -2.07 7.20 -22.63
CA SER A 355 -2.22 8.41 -21.81
C SER A 355 -1.51 9.63 -22.37
N LEU A 356 -0.34 9.46 -23.00
CA LEU A 356 0.42 10.55 -23.64
C LEU A 356 -0.41 11.31 -24.69
N HIS A 357 -1.21 10.57 -25.49
CA HIS A 357 -2.05 11.17 -26.53
C HIS A 357 -3.23 11.94 -25.92
N PHE A 358 -3.77 11.46 -24.80
CA PHE A 358 -4.93 12.07 -24.15
C PHE A 358 -4.56 13.28 -23.28
N ASP A 359 -3.40 13.27 -22.64
CA ASP A 359 -2.97 14.37 -21.77
C ASP A 359 -2.09 15.41 -22.47
N GLY A 360 -1.74 15.17 -23.76
CA GLY A 360 -1.05 16.13 -24.63
C GLY A 360 0.41 16.38 -24.25
N ARG A 361 1.04 15.43 -23.55
CA ARG A 361 2.46 15.49 -23.24
C ARG A 361 3.32 15.18 -24.47
N GLU A 362 4.55 15.70 -24.45
CA GLU A 362 5.55 15.32 -25.43
C GLU A 362 6.17 13.93 -25.06
N PRO A 363 6.61 13.15 -26.06
CA PRO A 363 7.28 11.87 -25.81
C PRO A 363 8.50 12.02 -24.88
N GLY A 364 8.57 11.18 -23.85
CA GLY A 364 9.62 11.21 -22.82
C GLY A 364 9.36 12.16 -21.66
N GLU A 365 8.39 13.02 -21.77
CA GLU A 365 7.97 13.91 -20.70
C GLU A 365 7.40 13.13 -19.50
N ARG A 366 7.66 13.62 -18.27
CA ARG A 366 7.18 12.95 -17.07
C ARG A 366 5.64 12.95 -16.99
N PRO A 367 5.02 11.89 -16.47
CA PRO A 367 3.58 11.92 -16.22
C PRO A 367 3.21 12.91 -15.10
N TYR A 368 1.98 13.37 -15.09
CA TYR A 368 1.40 14.00 -13.92
C TYR A 368 1.15 12.94 -12.84
N CYS A 369 1.27 13.32 -11.59
CA CYS A 369 1.09 12.41 -10.46
C CYS A 369 0.52 13.15 -9.24
N LEU A 370 0.35 12.47 -8.13
CA LEU A 370 -0.21 13.06 -6.92
C LEU A 370 0.60 14.28 -6.41
N LEU A 371 1.91 14.32 -6.66
CA LEU A 371 2.76 15.46 -6.27
C LEU A 371 2.41 16.75 -7.01
N ASP A 372 1.88 16.66 -8.23
CA ASP A 372 1.41 17.82 -8.98
C ASP A 372 0.16 18.44 -8.31
N PHE A 373 -0.73 17.61 -7.77
CA PHE A 373 -1.87 18.07 -6.99
C PHE A 373 -1.46 18.71 -5.67
N PHE A 374 -0.40 18.20 -5.00
CA PHE A 374 0.18 18.87 -3.84
C PHE A 374 0.76 20.22 -4.19
N SER A 375 1.46 20.34 -5.31
CA SER A 375 2.00 21.61 -5.81
C SER A 375 0.90 22.61 -6.13
N ALA A 376 -0.18 22.16 -6.78
CA ALA A 376 -1.36 22.97 -7.06
C ALA A 376 -2.06 23.44 -5.77
N CYS A 377 -2.28 22.54 -4.81
CA CYS A 377 -2.83 22.86 -3.48
C CYS A 377 -1.98 23.91 -2.76
N ALA A 378 -0.67 23.69 -2.71
CA ALA A 378 0.26 24.60 -2.04
C ALA A 378 0.28 25.99 -2.69
N ARG A 379 0.25 26.07 -4.03
CA ARG A 379 0.17 27.32 -4.77
C ARG A 379 -1.13 28.07 -4.44
N GLN A 380 -2.27 27.36 -4.51
CA GLN A 380 -3.58 27.98 -4.27
C GLN A 380 -3.73 28.52 -2.86
N PHE A 381 -3.42 27.74 -1.84
CA PHE A 381 -3.72 28.07 -0.45
C PHE A 381 -2.57 28.74 0.31
N HIS A 382 -1.34 28.56 -0.16
CA HIS A 382 -0.14 29.11 0.48
C HIS A 382 0.67 30.05 -0.41
N GLY A 383 0.24 30.26 -1.68
CA GLY A 383 0.89 31.18 -2.63
C GLY A 383 2.25 30.70 -3.15
N ASP A 384 2.68 29.48 -2.80
CA ASP A 384 3.97 28.92 -3.21
C ASP A 384 3.79 27.41 -3.52
N PRO A 385 4.00 26.98 -4.78
CA PRO A 385 3.85 25.60 -5.20
C PRO A 385 4.82 24.64 -4.51
N LYS A 386 5.87 25.15 -3.90
CA LYS A 386 6.86 24.36 -3.14
C LYS A 386 6.53 24.26 -1.64
N LYS A 387 5.41 24.81 -1.20
CA LYS A 387 5.04 24.84 0.22
C LYS A 387 4.21 23.61 0.64
N PHE A 388 4.76 22.44 0.50
CA PHE A 388 4.22 21.19 1.03
C PHE A 388 5.34 20.29 1.54
N LEU A 389 4.99 19.32 2.39
CA LEU A 389 5.94 18.40 3.02
C LEU A 389 5.71 16.97 2.54
N VAL A 390 6.80 16.24 2.32
CA VAL A 390 6.77 14.78 2.19
C VAL A 390 7.44 14.14 3.40
N ILE A 391 6.75 13.23 4.07
CA ILE A 391 7.29 12.41 5.15
C ILE A 391 7.41 10.98 4.61
N MET A 392 8.62 10.47 4.51
CA MET A 392 8.87 9.13 4.02
C MET A 392 9.08 8.17 5.21
N ASP A 393 8.05 7.39 5.53
CA ASP A 393 8.13 6.42 6.61
C ASP A 393 8.87 5.16 6.16
N GLU A 394 9.60 4.56 7.11
CA GLU A 394 10.55 3.46 6.90
C GLU A 394 11.39 3.72 5.63
N SER A 395 11.99 4.91 5.57
CA SER A 395 12.66 5.48 4.39
C SER A 395 13.74 4.58 3.79
N HIS A 396 14.40 3.78 4.63
CA HIS A 396 15.41 2.80 4.19
C HIS A 396 14.87 1.70 3.26
N VAL A 397 13.54 1.49 3.23
CA VAL A 397 12.84 0.59 2.29
C VAL A 397 12.11 1.40 1.23
N THR A 398 11.40 2.45 1.64
CA THR A 398 10.55 3.24 0.75
C THR A 398 11.36 3.96 -0.33
N LEU A 399 12.52 4.52 0.02
CA LEU A 399 13.36 5.26 -0.94
C LEU A 399 13.95 4.36 -2.04
N PRO A 400 14.53 3.18 -1.75
CA PRO A 400 14.92 2.23 -2.78
C PRO A 400 13.74 1.77 -3.65
N GLN A 401 12.57 1.54 -3.07
CA GLN A 401 11.38 1.14 -3.79
C GLN A 401 10.96 2.20 -4.82
N VAL A 402 10.87 3.48 -4.43
CA VAL A 402 10.59 4.59 -5.37
C VAL A 402 11.60 4.58 -6.53
N GLY A 403 12.90 4.40 -6.23
CA GLY A 403 13.94 4.35 -7.25
C GLY A 403 13.87 3.15 -8.20
N GLY A 404 13.36 2.02 -7.72
CA GLY A 404 13.27 0.78 -8.49
C GLY A 404 12.07 0.69 -9.42
N MET A 405 10.97 1.40 -9.11
CA MET A 405 9.69 1.28 -9.85
C MET A 405 9.83 1.57 -11.34
N TYR A 406 10.53 2.64 -11.71
CA TYR A 406 10.73 3.01 -13.10
C TYR A 406 11.41 1.91 -13.93
N PHE A 407 12.49 1.33 -13.41
CA PHE A 407 13.26 0.33 -14.14
C PHE A 407 12.52 -0.97 -14.36
N GLY A 408 11.74 -1.42 -13.36
CA GLY A 408 10.88 -2.60 -13.48
C GLY A 408 9.80 -2.42 -14.55
N ASP A 409 9.10 -1.28 -14.53
CA ASP A 409 8.07 -0.95 -15.53
C ASP A 409 8.68 -0.80 -16.93
N LYS A 410 9.81 -0.07 -17.04
CA LYS A 410 10.52 0.12 -18.31
C LYS A 410 10.90 -1.21 -18.96
N SER A 411 11.56 -2.11 -18.22
CA SER A 411 12.01 -3.41 -18.77
C SER A 411 10.85 -4.24 -19.32
N ARG A 412 9.71 -4.23 -18.62
CA ARG A 412 8.50 -4.92 -19.03
C ARG A 412 7.91 -4.30 -20.31
N LYS A 413 7.78 -2.98 -20.39
CA LYS A 413 7.22 -2.26 -21.53
C LYS A 413 8.13 -2.30 -22.75
N ASP A 414 9.43 -2.18 -22.57
CA ASP A 414 10.40 -2.34 -23.67
C ASP A 414 10.20 -3.69 -24.37
N SER A 415 9.98 -4.78 -23.62
CA SER A 415 9.68 -6.09 -24.22
C SER A 415 8.37 -6.11 -24.99
N LEU A 416 7.29 -5.48 -24.48
CA LEU A 416 6.00 -5.41 -25.18
C LEU A 416 6.07 -4.59 -26.46
N ILE A 417 6.76 -3.45 -26.43
CA ILE A 417 6.95 -2.57 -27.59
C ILE A 417 7.83 -3.22 -28.64
N GLU A 418 8.94 -3.83 -28.22
CA GLU A 418 9.85 -4.52 -29.14
C GLU A 418 9.15 -5.63 -29.91
N HIS A 419 8.25 -6.39 -29.27
CA HIS A 419 7.59 -7.54 -29.88
C HIS A 419 6.18 -7.23 -30.45
N GLY A 420 5.84 -5.96 -30.62
CA GLY A 420 4.64 -5.51 -31.32
C GLY A 420 3.33 -5.69 -30.54
N PHE A 421 3.37 -5.72 -29.23
CA PHE A 421 2.17 -5.77 -28.39
C PHE A 421 1.66 -4.37 -28.00
N ARG A 422 2.54 -3.36 -27.96
CA ARG A 422 2.20 -1.97 -27.62
C ARG A 422 2.94 -0.98 -28.50
N LEU A 423 2.35 0.23 -28.64
CA LEU A 423 2.98 1.38 -29.30
C LEU A 423 4.16 1.91 -28.47
N PRO A 424 5.14 2.60 -29.08
CA PRO A 424 6.26 3.22 -28.38
C PRO A 424 5.84 4.13 -27.22
N THR A 425 4.78 4.94 -27.37
CA THR A 425 4.26 5.85 -26.38
C THR A 425 3.73 5.16 -25.10
N ALA A 426 3.48 3.85 -25.13
CA ALA A 426 3.18 3.09 -23.93
C ALA A 426 4.28 3.18 -22.88
N ALA A 427 5.54 3.45 -23.28
CA ALA A 427 6.66 3.67 -22.38
C ALA A 427 6.51 4.96 -21.54
N ASP A 428 5.69 5.92 -21.99
CA ASP A 428 5.50 7.21 -21.32
C ASP A 428 4.41 7.17 -20.23
N ASN A 429 3.59 6.11 -20.21
CA ASN A 429 2.78 5.77 -19.04
C ASN A 429 3.65 5.04 -18.00
N ARG A 430 4.40 5.75 -17.22
CA ARG A 430 5.44 5.24 -16.33
C ARG A 430 5.41 5.91 -14.96
N PRO A 431 5.95 5.26 -13.92
CA PRO A 431 6.22 5.99 -12.68
C PRO A 431 7.33 7.02 -12.88
N LEU A 432 7.40 7.99 -11.96
CA LEU A 432 8.48 8.97 -11.95
C LEU A 432 9.84 8.28 -11.84
N LYS A 433 10.83 8.85 -12.52
CA LYS A 433 12.24 8.54 -12.27
C LYS A 433 12.68 9.17 -10.94
N MET A 434 13.69 8.61 -10.28
CA MET A 434 14.19 9.15 -9.00
C MET A 434 14.57 10.65 -9.08
N PRO A 435 15.28 11.14 -10.12
CA PRO A 435 15.57 12.57 -10.23
C PRO A 435 14.32 13.43 -10.38
N GLU A 436 13.30 12.96 -11.13
CA GLU A 436 12.03 13.66 -11.26
C GLU A 436 11.30 13.75 -9.92
N PHE A 437 11.26 12.65 -9.17
CA PHE A 437 10.70 12.63 -7.82
C PHE A 437 11.44 13.59 -6.87
N GLN A 438 12.76 13.57 -6.89
CA GLN A 438 13.57 14.47 -6.05
C GLN A 438 13.37 15.96 -6.38
N HIS A 439 13.18 16.27 -7.66
CA HIS A 439 12.91 17.64 -8.13
C HIS A 439 11.52 18.14 -7.72
N LEU A 440 10.50 17.27 -7.81
CA LEU A 440 9.12 17.61 -7.45
C LEU A 440 8.91 17.80 -5.95
N VAL A 441 9.72 17.13 -5.11
CA VAL A 441 9.57 17.17 -3.67
C VAL A 441 10.42 18.30 -3.08
N PRO A 442 9.81 19.41 -2.60
CA PRO A 442 10.58 20.54 -2.10
C PRO A 442 11.26 20.24 -0.77
N GLN A 443 10.52 19.67 0.17
CA GLN A 443 11.03 19.31 1.48
C GLN A 443 10.60 17.89 1.87
N MET A 444 11.53 17.12 2.42
CA MET A 444 11.29 15.73 2.82
C MET A 444 11.94 15.40 4.16
N VAL A 445 11.17 14.69 5.00
CA VAL A 445 11.66 14.09 6.23
C VAL A 445 11.74 12.58 6.05
N TYR A 446 12.95 12.05 6.07
CA TYR A 446 13.20 10.61 6.13
C TYR A 446 12.97 10.11 7.55
N VAL A 447 12.03 9.23 7.75
CA VAL A 447 11.68 8.66 9.06
C VAL A 447 12.06 7.19 9.09
N SER A 448 12.91 6.80 10.01
CA SER A 448 13.30 5.40 10.17
C SER A 448 13.89 5.12 11.56
N ALA A 449 13.76 3.86 12.01
CA ALA A 449 14.53 3.35 13.14
C ALA A 449 15.98 3.02 12.74
N THR A 450 16.21 2.75 11.47
CA THR A 450 17.49 2.35 10.88
C THR A 450 17.69 3.04 9.52
N PRO A 451 17.97 4.37 9.50
CA PRO A 451 18.15 5.11 8.25
C PRO A 451 19.11 4.42 7.28
N GLY A 452 18.86 4.54 6.00
CA GLY A 452 19.69 3.93 4.96
C GLY A 452 20.96 4.69 4.65
N GLU A 453 21.90 4.01 4.02
CA GLU A 453 23.18 4.60 3.61
C GLU A 453 22.96 5.75 2.60
N ARG A 454 21.94 5.64 1.75
CA ARG A 454 21.60 6.67 0.75
C ARG A 454 21.08 7.96 1.40
N GLU A 455 20.21 7.85 2.40
CA GLU A 455 19.70 9.02 3.13
C GLU A 455 20.82 9.73 3.91
N LEU A 456 21.69 8.96 4.58
CA LEU A 456 22.81 9.50 5.33
C LEU A 456 23.81 10.21 4.42
N ARG A 457 24.11 9.62 3.28
CA ARG A 457 24.98 10.26 2.28
C ARG A 457 24.36 11.54 1.76
N HIS A 458 23.08 11.52 1.40
CA HIS A 458 22.37 12.70 0.91
C HIS A 458 22.35 13.83 1.95
N LEU A 459 22.11 13.50 3.23
CA LEU A 459 22.20 14.48 4.30
C LEU A 459 23.59 15.12 4.39
N CYS A 460 24.67 14.34 4.31
CA CYS A 460 26.03 14.86 4.30
C CYS A 460 26.28 15.83 3.13
N GLU A 461 25.80 15.49 1.94
CA GLU A 461 25.97 16.31 0.73
C GLU A 461 25.24 17.66 0.86
N ILE A 462 23.98 17.66 1.32
CA ILE A 462 23.17 18.88 1.48
C ILE A 462 23.71 19.77 2.60
N THR A 463 24.19 19.18 3.70
CA THR A 463 24.71 19.96 4.85
C THR A 463 26.17 20.33 4.70
N GLY A 464 26.84 19.97 3.58
CA GLY A 464 28.26 20.23 3.34
C GLY A 464 29.18 19.44 4.27
N GLN A 465 28.72 18.41 4.93
CA GLN A 465 29.53 17.53 5.75
C GLN A 465 30.37 16.59 4.88
N LYS A 466 31.55 16.24 5.37
CA LYS A 466 32.40 15.26 4.67
C LYS A 466 31.68 13.91 4.64
N VAL A 467 31.46 13.35 3.46
CA VAL A 467 30.90 12.01 3.30
C VAL A 467 31.85 10.97 3.91
N PRO A 468 31.44 10.20 4.93
CA PRO A 468 32.23 9.14 5.54
C PRO A 468 32.69 8.08 4.53
N LEU A 469 33.81 7.41 4.81
CA LEU A 469 34.37 6.37 3.93
C LEU A 469 33.35 5.24 3.67
N GLY A 470 32.58 4.87 4.69
CA GLY A 470 31.53 3.86 4.62
C GLY A 470 30.41 4.20 3.64
N LEU A 471 30.18 5.47 3.30
CA LEU A 471 29.13 5.94 2.39
C LEU A 471 29.63 6.32 0.99
N GLN A 472 30.94 6.35 0.75
CA GLN A 472 31.49 6.80 -0.52
C GLN A 472 31.17 5.89 -1.70
N HIS A 473 30.89 4.61 -1.46
CA HIS A 473 30.54 3.63 -2.48
C HIS A 473 29.04 3.61 -2.84
N VAL A 474 28.21 4.28 -2.08
CA VAL A 474 26.75 4.28 -2.23
C VAL A 474 26.33 5.41 -3.16
N ALA A 475 25.33 5.20 -4.02
CA ALA A 475 24.71 6.28 -4.76
C ALA A 475 23.97 7.23 -3.81
N SER A 476 24.03 8.54 -4.08
CA SER A 476 23.21 9.51 -3.33
C SER A 476 21.72 9.24 -3.53
N ALA A 477 20.92 9.57 -2.52
CA ALA A 477 19.46 9.57 -2.65
C ALA A 477 18.97 10.49 -3.77
N GLY A 478 19.75 11.51 -4.16
CA GLY A 478 19.51 12.37 -5.31
C GLY A 478 19.82 11.74 -6.67
N GLY A 479 20.26 10.47 -6.73
CA GLY A 479 20.53 9.74 -7.97
C GLY A 479 21.94 9.93 -8.55
N ALA A 480 22.78 10.78 -7.94
CA ALA A 480 24.15 10.96 -8.39
C ALA A 480 25.01 9.71 -8.13
N LYS A 481 25.63 9.18 -9.19
CA LYS A 481 26.57 8.07 -9.06
C LYS A 481 27.86 8.53 -8.36
N PRO A 482 28.44 7.72 -7.46
CA PRO A 482 29.75 8.01 -6.91
C PRO A 482 30.80 7.95 -8.01
N ALA A 483 31.80 8.84 -7.95
CA ALA A 483 32.90 8.88 -8.92
C ALA A 483 33.65 7.54 -9.07
N HIS A 484 33.47 6.62 -8.11
CA HIS A 484 34.07 5.29 -8.07
C HIS A 484 33.02 4.20 -7.89
N ALA A 485 32.08 4.09 -8.83
CA ALA A 485 30.95 3.12 -8.79
C ALA A 485 31.37 1.62 -8.68
N LYS A 486 32.65 1.30 -8.76
CA LYS A 486 33.20 -0.06 -8.58
C LYS A 486 33.86 -0.31 -7.22
N ALA A 487 33.83 0.68 -6.32
CA ALA A 487 34.42 0.50 -5.00
C ALA A 487 33.58 -0.51 -4.20
N LYS A 488 34.14 -1.69 -3.92
CA LYS A 488 33.59 -2.63 -2.95
C LYS A 488 33.61 -1.99 -1.56
N LYS A 489 32.64 -2.33 -0.73
CA LYS A 489 32.63 -1.93 0.68
C LYS A 489 34.01 -2.24 1.29
N HIS A 490 34.65 -1.22 1.86
CA HIS A 490 35.98 -1.40 2.44
C HIS A 490 35.86 -2.32 3.66
N PRO A 491 36.80 -3.27 3.87
CA PRO A 491 36.76 -4.16 5.06
C PRO A 491 36.70 -3.43 6.40
N ASP A 492 37.32 -2.25 6.46
CA ASP A 492 37.33 -1.37 7.64
C ASP A 492 36.27 -0.26 7.59
N SER A 493 35.18 -0.46 6.87
CA SER A 493 34.08 0.53 6.81
C SER A 493 33.40 0.64 8.17
N GLU A 494 33.18 1.90 8.60
CA GLU A 494 32.39 2.19 9.80
C GLU A 494 31.07 1.43 9.80
N THR A 495 30.64 0.97 10.96
CA THR A 495 29.32 0.35 11.11
C THR A 495 28.22 1.42 10.91
N MET A 496 27.01 1.02 10.61
CA MET A 496 25.88 1.95 10.50
C MET A 496 25.73 2.77 11.79
N TYR A 497 25.95 2.14 12.92
CA TYR A 497 25.91 2.80 14.22
C TYR A 497 26.98 3.89 14.36
N ASP A 498 28.20 3.63 13.96
CA ASP A 498 29.28 4.62 13.99
C ASP A 498 28.98 5.82 13.07
N LEU A 499 28.38 5.56 11.90
CA LEU A 499 27.91 6.60 10.99
C LEU A 499 26.83 7.48 11.64
N LEU A 500 25.86 6.90 12.33
CA LEU A 500 24.79 7.62 13.03
C LEU A 500 25.30 8.45 14.22
N LEU A 501 26.43 8.07 14.81
CA LEU A 501 27.08 8.85 15.86
C LEU A 501 27.85 10.06 15.31
N ASN A 502 28.46 9.92 14.15
CA ASN A 502 29.38 10.91 13.56
C ASN A 502 28.67 11.96 12.69
N ILE A 503 27.52 11.62 12.07
CA ILE A 503 26.77 12.55 11.20
C ILE A 503 25.89 13.47 12.05
N GLN A 504 26.04 14.77 11.79
CA GLN A 504 25.26 15.82 12.46
C GLN A 504 23.95 16.13 11.73
N GLY A 505 23.00 16.73 12.43
CA GLY A 505 21.73 17.16 11.83
C GLY A 505 20.65 16.05 11.78
N ILE A 506 20.89 14.91 12.42
CA ILE A 506 19.87 13.86 12.58
C ILE A 506 19.03 14.16 13.82
N ALA A 507 17.72 14.31 13.65
CA ALA A 507 16.77 14.41 14.77
C ALA A 507 16.57 13.01 15.39
N LYS A 508 17.10 12.79 16.60
CA LYS A 508 17.15 11.48 17.25
C LYS A 508 16.07 11.35 18.31
N MET A 509 15.28 10.27 18.23
CA MET A 509 14.30 9.85 19.25
C MET A 509 14.62 8.42 19.67
N GLU A 510 15.51 8.26 20.63
CA GLU A 510 15.97 6.96 21.12
C GLU A 510 15.33 6.57 22.44
N LEU A 511 14.71 7.53 23.14
CA LEU A 511 13.95 7.29 24.36
C LEU A 511 12.48 6.95 24.05
N ARG A 512 11.96 5.95 24.76
CA ARG A 512 10.54 5.58 24.73
C ARG A 512 9.81 6.28 25.86
N PRO A 513 8.73 7.03 25.57
CA PRO A 513 7.91 7.65 26.61
C PRO A 513 7.35 6.66 27.63
N THR A 514 7.08 5.43 27.21
CA THR A 514 6.59 4.34 28.08
C THR A 514 7.62 3.79 29.06
N GLY A 515 8.88 4.21 28.96
CA GLY A 515 9.97 3.69 29.77
C GLY A 515 10.46 2.29 29.39
N LEU A 516 9.87 1.66 28.37
CA LEU A 516 10.23 0.31 27.93
C LEU A 516 11.69 0.23 27.50
N LEU A 517 12.39 -0.75 28.04
CA LEU A 517 13.79 -1.01 27.72
C LEU A 517 13.91 -1.80 26.42
N ASP A 518 15.04 -1.66 25.72
CA ASP A 518 15.40 -2.62 24.68
C ASP A 518 15.55 -4.03 25.26
N PRO A 519 15.23 -5.09 24.50
CA PRO A 519 15.21 -6.46 25.03
C PRO A 519 16.59 -6.94 25.47
N ASN A 520 16.61 -7.90 26.39
CA ASN A 520 17.82 -8.62 26.72
C ASN A 520 18.20 -9.56 25.58
N ILE A 521 19.46 -9.50 25.15
CA ILE A 521 19.98 -10.34 24.07
C ILE A 521 20.88 -11.41 24.65
N GLU A 522 20.66 -12.67 24.26
CA GLU A 522 21.52 -13.80 24.58
C GLU A 522 21.96 -14.50 23.30
N VAL A 523 23.24 -14.84 23.24
CA VAL A 523 23.79 -15.65 22.15
C VAL A 523 23.93 -17.08 22.65
N ARG A 524 23.35 -18.03 21.92
CA ARG A 524 23.34 -19.45 22.24
C ARG A 524 23.86 -20.30 21.08
N PRO A 525 24.47 -21.47 21.34
CA PRO A 525 24.97 -22.33 20.27
C PRO A 525 23.82 -22.86 19.40
N THR A 526 24.12 -23.19 18.15
CA THR A 526 23.12 -23.78 17.22
C THR A 526 22.86 -25.24 17.53
N GLU A 527 23.78 -25.93 18.22
CA GLU A 527 23.58 -27.31 18.67
C GLU A 527 22.48 -27.37 19.73
N GLY A 528 21.45 -28.18 19.49
CA GLY A 528 20.29 -28.30 20.38
C GLY A 528 19.31 -27.10 20.34
N GLN A 529 19.46 -26.15 19.42
CA GLN A 529 18.69 -24.90 19.35
C GLN A 529 17.16 -25.10 19.36
N ILE A 530 16.65 -26.16 18.75
CA ILE A 530 15.20 -26.40 18.67
C ILE A 530 14.65 -26.87 20.02
N ALA A 531 15.36 -27.74 20.75
CA ALA A 531 14.97 -28.17 22.07
C ALA A 531 15.05 -27.04 23.11
N ASP A 532 16.09 -26.21 23.01
CA ASP A 532 16.26 -25.01 23.82
C ASP A 532 15.14 -23.99 23.55
N LEU A 533 14.86 -23.74 22.29
CA LEU A 533 13.75 -22.86 21.88
C LEU A 533 12.40 -23.36 22.40
N LEU A 534 12.11 -24.68 22.30
CA LEU A 534 10.87 -25.25 22.79
C LEU A 534 10.70 -25.01 24.31
N SER A 535 11.77 -25.12 25.08
CA SER A 535 11.75 -24.85 26.52
C SER A 535 11.43 -23.39 26.82
N GLU A 536 12.02 -22.48 26.07
CA GLU A 536 11.76 -21.03 26.21
C GLU A 536 10.33 -20.65 25.76
N ILE A 537 9.81 -21.28 24.70
CA ILE A 537 8.42 -21.08 24.23
C ILE A 537 7.44 -21.50 25.33
N ASN A 538 7.62 -22.66 25.93
CA ASN A 538 6.73 -23.15 26.99
C ASN A 538 6.68 -22.18 28.18
N LEU A 539 7.80 -21.60 28.58
CA LEU A 539 7.85 -20.56 29.61
C LEU A 539 7.05 -19.30 29.21
N ARG A 540 6.96 -18.97 27.92
CA ARG A 540 6.17 -17.83 27.44
C ARG A 540 4.70 -18.16 27.40
N ILE A 541 4.33 -19.35 26.95
CA ILE A 541 2.95 -19.85 26.95
C ILE A 541 2.36 -19.82 28.36
N GLU A 542 3.11 -20.30 29.38
CA GLU A 542 2.69 -20.24 30.78
C GLU A 542 2.38 -18.83 31.26
N ARG A 543 3.01 -17.80 30.69
CA ARG A 543 2.79 -16.39 31.00
C ARG A 543 1.75 -15.71 30.11
N GLY A 544 1.19 -16.42 29.13
CA GLY A 544 0.28 -15.85 28.14
C GLY A 544 0.96 -14.96 27.10
N GLU A 545 2.30 -15.05 26.99
CA GLU A 545 3.12 -14.26 26.07
C GLU A 545 3.31 -15.01 24.74
N ARG A 546 3.74 -14.30 23.69
CA ARG A 546 3.91 -14.82 22.33
C ARG A 546 5.36 -14.82 21.89
N THR A 547 5.66 -15.67 20.90
CA THR A 547 7.02 -15.85 20.38
C THR A 547 7.06 -15.66 18.86
N LEU A 548 8.09 -14.95 18.38
CA LEU A 548 8.45 -14.89 16.97
C LEU A 548 9.76 -15.62 16.73
N VAL A 549 9.82 -16.43 15.69
CA VAL A 549 11.03 -17.16 15.28
C VAL A 549 11.40 -16.78 13.87
N THR A 550 12.64 -16.36 13.63
CA THR A 550 13.12 -16.05 12.29
C THR A 550 14.13 -17.07 11.79
N VAL A 551 13.88 -17.54 10.58
CA VAL A 551 14.71 -18.53 9.87
C VAL A 551 15.15 -17.98 8.51
N LEU A 552 15.99 -18.73 7.75
CA LEU A 552 16.56 -18.28 6.48
C LEU A 552 15.82 -18.80 5.24
N THR A 553 15.02 -19.87 5.36
CA THR A 553 14.35 -20.48 4.20
C THR A 553 12.89 -20.83 4.51
N ILE A 554 12.04 -20.79 3.48
CA ILE A 554 10.62 -21.15 3.56
C ILE A 554 10.46 -22.56 4.11
N LYS A 555 11.11 -23.53 3.49
CA LYS A 555 11.05 -24.92 3.90
C LYS A 555 11.40 -25.12 5.38
N PHE A 556 12.42 -24.42 5.88
CA PHE A 556 12.81 -24.53 7.28
C PHE A 556 11.79 -23.87 8.22
N ALA A 557 11.10 -22.80 7.77
CA ALA A 557 10.00 -22.21 8.52
C ALA A 557 8.84 -23.20 8.71
N GLU A 558 8.46 -23.87 7.65
CA GLU A 558 7.41 -24.91 7.66
C GLU A 558 7.80 -26.09 8.55
N GLU A 559 9.03 -26.63 8.38
CA GLU A 559 9.54 -27.75 9.18
C GLU A 559 9.60 -27.44 10.68
N VAL A 560 10.02 -26.23 11.06
CA VAL A 560 10.05 -25.80 12.46
C VAL A 560 8.63 -25.64 13.03
N ALA A 561 7.73 -25.02 12.28
CA ALA A 561 6.34 -24.88 12.71
C ALA A 561 5.65 -26.24 12.88
N GLU A 562 5.85 -27.15 11.93
CA GLU A 562 5.32 -28.52 12.02
C GLU A 562 5.90 -29.29 13.24
N TYR A 563 7.20 -29.17 13.48
CA TYR A 563 7.82 -29.79 14.66
C TYR A 563 7.23 -29.27 15.96
N LEU A 564 7.07 -27.92 16.09
CA LEU A 564 6.47 -27.31 17.27
C LEU A 564 5.04 -27.78 17.49
N ASN A 565 4.24 -27.89 16.42
CA ASN A 565 2.87 -28.40 16.48
C ASN A 565 2.83 -29.86 16.96
N ARG A 566 3.74 -30.70 16.48
CA ARG A 566 3.88 -32.10 16.98
C ARG A 566 4.22 -32.17 18.47
N MET A 567 4.93 -31.17 18.99
CA MET A 567 5.26 -31.05 20.41
C MET A 567 4.17 -30.37 21.24
N GLY A 568 3.01 -30.08 20.66
CA GLY A 568 1.84 -29.49 21.34
C GLY A 568 1.83 -27.96 21.44
N VAL A 569 2.75 -27.26 20.77
CA VAL A 569 2.78 -25.81 20.69
C VAL A 569 1.95 -25.36 19.48
N LYS A 570 1.08 -24.38 19.64
CA LYS A 570 0.29 -23.81 18.54
C LYS A 570 1.16 -22.89 17.69
N ALA A 571 1.81 -23.44 16.68
CA ALA A 571 2.73 -22.71 15.81
C ALA A 571 2.20 -22.60 14.39
N HIS A 572 2.44 -21.46 13.75
CA HIS A 572 2.18 -21.24 12.33
C HIS A 572 3.42 -20.68 11.63
N HIS A 573 3.56 -20.95 10.33
CA HIS A 573 4.62 -20.35 9.52
C HIS A 573 4.10 -19.10 8.79
N LEU A 574 5.02 -18.21 8.40
CA LEU A 574 4.73 -16.98 7.68
C LEU A 574 5.83 -16.67 6.66
N HIS A 575 5.49 -16.66 5.35
CA HIS A 575 6.43 -16.41 4.26
C HIS A 575 5.78 -15.64 3.10
N SER A 576 6.51 -15.39 2.03
CA SER A 576 6.08 -14.56 0.90
C SER A 576 4.95 -15.16 0.05
N GLU A 577 4.75 -16.46 0.11
CA GLU A 577 3.71 -17.16 -0.67
C GLU A 577 2.33 -17.12 0.01
N ILE A 578 2.27 -16.67 1.27
CA ILE A 578 1.02 -16.49 2.01
C ILE A 578 0.41 -15.16 1.60
N ASP A 579 -0.87 -15.19 1.26
CA ASP A 579 -1.57 -13.99 0.80
C ASP A 579 -1.75 -12.96 1.95
N THR A 580 -2.12 -11.72 1.59
CA THR A 580 -2.20 -10.60 2.53
C THR A 580 -3.32 -10.80 3.56
N ILE A 581 -4.43 -11.44 3.17
CA ILE A 581 -5.59 -11.68 4.06
C ILE A 581 -5.22 -12.74 5.08
N GLU A 582 -4.72 -13.89 4.62
CA GLU A 582 -4.27 -14.99 5.47
C GLU A 582 -3.17 -14.53 6.43
N ARG A 583 -2.22 -13.72 5.95
CA ARG A 583 -1.19 -13.10 6.80
C ARG A 583 -1.79 -12.30 7.95
N THR A 584 -2.81 -11.50 7.68
CA THR A 584 -3.49 -10.68 8.69
C THR A 584 -4.22 -11.57 9.70
N GLU A 585 -4.87 -12.63 9.24
CA GLU A 585 -5.55 -13.60 10.10
C GLU A 585 -4.56 -14.34 11.03
N ILE A 586 -3.41 -14.78 10.52
CA ILE A 586 -2.34 -15.42 11.33
C ILE A 586 -1.86 -14.46 12.42
N LEU A 587 -1.60 -13.20 12.09
CA LEU A 587 -1.12 -12.22 13.06
C LEU A 587 -2.19 -11.85 14.10
N ASN A 588 -3.44 -11.77 13.71
CA ASN A 588 -4.56 -11.57 14.63
C ASN A 588 -4.73 -12.79 15.56
N ALA A 589 -4.62 -14.00 15.01
CA ALA A 589 -4.66 -15.24 15.79
C ALA A 589 -3.51 -15.31 16.82
N LEU A 590 -2.31 -14.83 16.48
CA LEU A 590 -1.19 -14.71 17.41
C LEU A 590 -1.51 -13.72 18.55
N ARG A 591 -2.08 -12.55 18.24
CA ARG A 591 -2.43 -11.52 19.22
C ARG A 591 -3.52 -12.01 20.19
N ILE A 592 -4.56 -12.66 19.69
CA ILE A 592 -5.68 -13.17 20.48
C ILE A 592 -5.25 -14.40 21.31
N GLY A 593 -4.21 -15.13 20.88
CA GLY A 593 -3.69 -16.30 21.58
C GLY A 593 -4.21 -17.64 21.06
N HIS A 594 -4.78 -17.64 19.87
CA HIS A 594 -5.09 -18.87 19.15
C HIS A 594 -3.81 -19.55 18.62
N ILE A 595 -2.78 -18.75 18.35
CA ILE A 595 -1.43 -19.16 17.97
C ILE A 595 -0.47 -18.63 19.04
N ASP A 596 0.51 -19.43 19.46
CA ASP A 596 1.53 -19.07 20.44
C ASP A 596 2.84 -18.64 19.79
N VAL A 597 3.13 -19.18 18.60
CA VAL A 597 4.40 -18.99 17.89
C VAL A 597 4.15 -18.76 16.40
N VAL A 598 4.79 -17.72 15.85
CA VAL A 598 4.91 -17.56 14.39
C VAL A 598 6.37 -17.72 13.98
N VAL A 599 6.61 -18.63 13.03
CA VAL A 599 7.92 -18.88 12.43
C VAL A 599 7.95 -18.25 11.05
N GLY A 600 8.88 -17.34 10.78
CA GLY A 600 8.89 -16.66 9.49
C GLY A 600 10.28 -16.22 9.01
N ILE A 601 10.33 -15.65 7.81
CA ILE A 601 11.56 -15.15 7.21
C ILE A 601 11.60 -13.62 7.33
N ASN A 602 11.55 -12.90 6.23
CA ASN A 602 11.60 -11.44 6.14
C ASN A 602 10.34 -10.74 6.68
N LEU A 603 9.21 -11.39 6.58
CA LEU A 603 7.90 -10.82 6.88
C LEU A 603 7.70 -10.42 8.35
N LEU A 604 8.66 -10.74 9.21
CA LEU A 604 8.67 -10.32 10.61
C LEU A 604 9.39 -8.98 10.86
N ARG A 605 9.91 -8.31 9.81
CA ARG A 605 10.71 -7.09 9.97
C ARG A 605 9.88 -5.83 10.10
N GLU A 606 8.88 -5.63 9.26
CA GLU A 606 8.20 -4.34 9.08
C GLU A 606 6.70 -4.44 9.34
N GLY A 607 6.11 -3.38 9.88
CA GLY A 607 4.68 -3.25 10.03
C GLY A 607 4.04 -4.06 11.17
N LEU A 608 4.79 -4.90 11.91
CA LEU A 608 4.24 -5.67 13.01
C LEU A 608 4.30 -4.90 14.32
N ASP A 609 3.14 -4.61 14.88
CA ASP A 609 2.99 -4.01 16.20
C ASP A 609 2.24 -4.95 17.14
N ILE A 610 2.98 -5.91 17.71
CA ILE A 610 2.45 -6.99 18.54
C ILE A 610 3.08 -6.88 19.93
N PRO A 611 2.47 -6.14 20.87
CA PRO A 611 2.99 -5.97 22.22
C PRO A 611 2.98 -7.27 23.05
N GLU A 612 2.20 -8.26 22.64
CA GLU A 612 2.11 -9.57 23.27
C GLU A 612 3.39 -10.43 23.07
N VAL A 613 4.25 -10.06 22.11
CA VAL A 613 5.51 -10.75 21.82
C VAL A 613 6.57 -10.36 22.84
N SER A 614 6.98 -11.31 23.66
CA SER A 614 8.07 -11.18 24.64
C SER A 614 9.35 -11.90 24.22
N LEU A 615 9.28 -12.87 23.31
CA LEU A 615 10.45 -13.60 22.84
C LEU A 615 10.60 -13.52 21.33
N VAL A 616 11.80 -13.17 20.89
CA VAL A 616 12.23 -13.26 19.50
C VAL A 616 13.43 -14.19 19.41
N ALA A 617 13.34 -15.24 18.61
CA ALA A 617 14.44 -16.17 18.35
C ALA A 617 14.93 -16.03 16.92
N ILE A 618 16.25 -15.90 16.75
CA ILE A 618 16.88 -15.73 15.43
C ILE A 618 17.84 -16.90 15.20
N PHE A 619 17.48 -17.77 14.28
CA PHE A 619 18.33 -18.90 13.90
C PHE A 619 19.40 -18.47 12.91
N ASP A 620 20.57 -19.13 12.97
CA ASP A 620 21.72 -18.85 12.10
C ASP A 620 22.08 -17.34 12.09
N ALA A 621 22.14 -16.71 13.25
CA ALA A 621 22.33 -15.27 13.38
C ALA A 621 23.70 -14.79 12.89
N ASP A 622 24.72 -15.69 12.89
CA ASP A 622 26.08 -15.44 12.45
C ASP A 622 26.28 -15.57 10.94
N ARG A 623 25.31 -16.13 10.20
CA ARG A 623 25.40 -16.22 8.76
C ARG A 623 25.37 -14.86 8.10
N GLN A 624 26.35 -14.61 7.22
CA GLN A 624 26.39 -13.39 6.46
C GLN A 624 25.36 -13.43 5.32
N GLY A 625 24.56 -12.35 5.18
CA GLY A 625 23.58 -12.21 4.13
C GLY A 625 22.61 -11.09 4.41
N PHE A 626 21.74 -10.82 3.45
CA PHE A 626 20.74 -9.76 3.52
C PHE A 626 19.82 -9.88 4.76
N LEU A 627 19.44 -11.11 5.13
CA LEU A 627 18.57 -11.40 6.28
C LEU A 627 19.27 -11.28 7.65
N ARG A 628 20.57 -11.19 7.70
CA ARG A 628 21.39 -11.15 8.92
C ARG A 628 22.39 -10.01 8.92
N ASN A 629 22.10 -8.92 8.19
CA ASN A 629 22.84 -7.67 8.30
C ASN A 629 22.45 -6.90 9.58
N GLU A 630 23.21 -5.89 9.95
CA GLU A 630 23.00 -5.07 11.15
C GLU A 630 21.57 -4.52 11.22
N ARG A 631 21.05 -3.96 10.12
CA ARG A 631 19.69 -3.40 10.03
C ARG A 631 18.62 -4.47 10.29
N SER A 632 18.73 -5.60 9.61
CA SER A 632 17.77 -6.70 9.74
C SER A 632 17.72 -7.25 11.16
N LEU A 633 18.89 -7.40 11.79
CA LEU A 633 18.96 -7.85 13.17
C LEU A 633 18.33 -6.84 14.11
N LEU A 634 18.65 -5.55 13.99
CA LEU A 634 18.07 -4.49 14.83
C LEU A 634 16.55 -4.39 14.70
N GLN A 635 16.01 -4.49 13.49
CA GLN A 635 14.56 -4.48 13.27
C GLN A 635 13.88 -5.69 13.91
N THR A 636 14.46 -6.87 13.77
CA THR A 636 13.94 -8.09 14.36
C THR A 636 14.03 -8.07 15.89
N ILE A 637 15.15 -7.64 16.44
CA ILE A 637 15.36 -7.41 17.88
C ILE A 637 14.31 -6.44 18.42
N GLY A 638 14.03 -5.37 17.67
CA GLY A 638 13.05 -4.35 18.04
C GLY A 638 11.61 -4.85 18.18
N ARG A 639 11.27 -6.04 17.67
CA ARG A 639 9.92 -6.62 17.84
C ARG A 639 9.64 -6.98 19.31
N ALA A 640 10.64 -7.42 20.06
CA ALA A 640 10.48 -7.69 21.49
C ALA A 640 10.56 -6.44 22.39
N ALA A 641 10.83 -5.25 21.85
CA ALA A 641 11.01 -4.03 22.61
C ALA A 641 9.69 -3.36 23.08
N ARG A 642 8.54 -3.95 22.79
CA ARG A 642 7.20 -3.48 23.21
C ARG A 642 6.67 -4.18 24.46
N ASN A 643 7.39 -5.20 24.92
CA ASN A 643 7.06 -5.98 26.09
C ASN A 643 8.11 -5.75 27.18
N GLU A 644 7.68 -5.58 28.43
CA GLU A 644 8.60 -5.38 29.56
C GLU A 644 9.51 -6.59 29.81
N ASN A 645 9.04 -7.80 29.45
CA ASN A 645 9.78 -9.07 29.52
C ASN A 645 10.54 -9.38 28.23
N GLY A 646 10.73 -8.38 27.35
CA GLY A 646 11.34 -8.56 26.04
C GLY A 646 12.70 -9.22 26.08
N ARG A 647 12.85 -10.34 25.36
CA ARG A 647 14.08 -11.12 25.26
C ARG A 647 14.34 -11.58 23.81
N VAL A 648 15.61 -11.63 23.44
CA VAL A 648 16.04 -12.07 22.12
C VAL A 648 17.08 -13.16 22.26
N LEU A 649 16.91 -14.27 21.56
CA LEU A 649 17.86 -15.35 21.46
C LEU A 649 18.48 -15.33 20.07
N LEU A 650 19.79 -15.22 20.01
CA LEU A 650 20.57 -15.35 18.79
C LEU A 650 21.25 -16.71 18.79
N TYR A 651 20.79 -17.64 17.96
CA TYR A 651 21.44 -18.93 17.79
C TYR A 651 22.56 -18.79 16.78
N ALA A 652 23.79 -18.96 17.24
CA ALA A 652 24.99 -18.74 16.46
C ALA A 652 26.17 -19.53 16.99
N ASN A 653 27.08 -19.97 16.12
CA ASN A 653 28.34 -20.63 16.51
C ASN A 653 29.53 -19.66 16.54
N GLY A 654 29.34 -18.45 16.06
CA GLY A 654 30.35 -17.41 16.07
C GLY A 654 29.72 -16.03 16.22
N MET A 655 30.53 -15.00 16.41
CA MET A 655 30.12 -13.60 16.47
C MET A 655 30.39 -12.94 15.11
N SER A 656 29.33 -12.55 14.40
CA SER A 656 29.51 -11.76 13.17
C SER A 656 29.64 -10.27 13.49
N PRO A 657 30.26 -9.45 12.64
CA PRO A 657 30.32 -7.99 12.83
C PRO A 657 28.93 -7.35 12.94
N ALA A 658 27.94 -7.86 12.19
CA ALA A 658 26.56 -7.39 12.26
C ALA A 658 25.91 -7.70 13.61
N MET A 659 26.14 -8.88 14.19
CA MET A 659 25.67 -9.24 15.53
C MET A 659 26.33 -8.33 16.58
N GLU A 660 27.65 -8.17 16.52
CA GLU A 660 28.38 -7.33 17.47
C GLU A 660 27.88 -5.88 17.47
N ALA A 661 27.70 -5.28 16.27
CA ALA A 661 27.18 -3.94 16.14
C ALA A 661 25.75 -3.83 16.70
N SER A 662 24.87 -4.79 16.37
CA SER A 662 23.46 -4.80 16.80
C SER A 662 23.34 -4.99 18.32
N ILE A 663 24.15 -5.88 18.92
CA ILE A 663 24.17 -6.10 20.37
C ILE A 663 24.67 -4.84 21.09
N ARG A 664 25.79 -4.26 20.63
CA ARG A 664 26.37 -3.04 21.20
C ARG A 664 25.35 -1.91 21.21
N GLN A 665 24.72 -1.64 20.06
CA GLN A 665 23.72 -0.58 19.92
C GLN A 665 22.51 -0.80 20.82
N THR A 666 22.02 -2.04 20.92
CA THR A 666 20.88 -2.39 21.77
C THR A 666 21.22 -2.20 23.27
N LEU A 667 22.39 -2.61 23.69
CA LEU A 667 22.86 -2.46 25.09
C LEU A 667 23.04 -0.98 25.46
N GLU A 668 23.63 -0.17 24.59
CA GLU A 668 23.79 1.27 24.81
C GLU A 668 22.43 1.99 24.90
N ARG A 669 21.49 1.68 24.01
CA ARG A 669 20.11 2.21 24.06
C ARG A 669 19.41 1.80 25.35
N ARG A 670 19.53 0.53 25.74
CA ARG A 670 18.99 0.01 26.99
C ARG A 670 19.56 0.76 28.21
N GLY A 671 20.88 1.00 28.24
CA GLY A 671 21.54 1.75 29.31
C GLY A 671 21.05 3.19 29.42
N ARG A 672 20.91 3.89 28.26
CA ARG A 672 20.38 5.27 28.22
C ARG A 672 18.93 5.34 28.69
N GLN A 673 18.08 4.42 28.24
CA GLN A 673 16.68 4.35 28.67
C GLN A 673 16.58 4.08 30.18
N ASN A 674 17.38 3.15 30.69
CA ASN A 674 17.36 2.85 32.14
C ASN A 674 17.78 4.05 32.97
N ALA A 675 18.88 4.73 32.61
CA ALA A 675 19.32 5.94 33.28
C ALA A 675 18.28 7.06 33.24
N HIS A 676 17.56 7.20 32.12
CA HIS A 676 16.44 8.13 31.99
C HIS A 676 15.29 7.76 32.92
N ASN A 677 14.90 6.48 32.94
CA ASN A 677 13.84 5.98 33.81
C ASN A 677 14.14 6.20 35.28
N GLU A 678 15.37 5.88 35.72
CA GLU A 678 15.82 6.12 37.10
C GLU A 678 15.78 7.59 37.48
N LYS A 679 16.25 8.47 36.57
CA LYS A 679 16.27 9.93 36.80
C LYS A 679 14.86 10.51 36.94
N HIS A 680 13.87 9.99 36.16
CA HIS A 680 12.51 10.53 36.11
C HIS A 680 11.48 9.68 36.89
N GLY A 681 11.91 8.60 37.56
CA GLY A 681 11.02 7.72 38.33
C GLY A 681 10.02 6.96 37.43
N ILE A 682 10.36 6.66 36.16
CA ILE A 682 9.49 5.99 35.19
C ILE A 682 9.59 4.49 35.38
N THR A 683 8.48 3.82 35.60
CA THR A 683 8.40 2.35 35.61
C THR A 683 8.01 1.85 34.23
N PRO A 684 8.82 1.00 33.59
CA PRO A 684 8.48 0.39 32.30
C PRO A 684 7.13 -0.34 32.38
N LYS A 685 6.27 -0.14 31.39
CA LYS A 685 4.98 -0.84 31.26
C LYS A 685 4.75 -1.28 29.83
N THR A 686 4.34 -2.52 29.67
CA THR A 686 3.92 -3.06 28.36
C THR A 686 2.73 -2.26 27.82
N ILE A 687 2.78 -1.93 26.54
CA ILE A 687 1.68 -1.23 25.85
C ILE A 687 0.52 -2.20 25.70
N ILE A 688 -0.65 -1.84 26.20
CA ILE A 688 -1.88 -2.63 25.99
C ILE A 688 -2.63 -2.03 24.80
N LYS A 689 -2.78 -2.78 23.73
CA LYS A 689 -3.62 -2.42 22.57
C LYS A 689 -4.90 -3.24 22.60
N ALA A 690 -5.99 -2.65 22.12
CA ALA A 690 -7.23 -3.38 21.90
C ALA A 690 -6.95 -4.63 21.03
N LEU A 691 -7.50 -5.77 21.45
CA LEU A 691 -7.39 -7.00 20.67
C LEU A 691 -8.27 -6.89 19.43
N PRO A 692 -7.81 -7.38 18.26
CA PRO A 692 -8.61 -7.41 17.05
C PRO A 692 -9.86 -8.28 17.25
N GLN A 693 -11.01 -7.83 16.76
CA GLN A 693 -12.22 -8.65 16.72
C GLN A 693 -12.11 -9.55 15.48
N MET A 694 -12.11 -10.88 15.71
CA MET A 694 -12.05 -11.83 14.60
C MET A 694 -13.30 -11.70 13.72
N GLY A 695 -13.12 -11.45 12.44
CA GLY A 695 -14.16 -11.32 11.42
C GLY A 695 -14.61 -9.92 11.05
N SER A 696 -14.24 -8.85 11.81
CA SER A 696 -14.57 -7.47 11.45
C SER A 696 -13.37 -6.68 10.92
N GLU A 697 -12.17 -6.95 11.36
CA GLU A 697 -10.98 -6.16 10.99
C GLU A 697 -10.32 -6.59 9.68
N SER A 698 -10.50 -7.81 9.22
CA SER A 698 -10.04 -8.18 7.86
C SER A 698 -10.88 -7.49 6.79
N GLU A 699 -12.16 -7.25 7.05
CA GLU A 699 -13.03 -6.40 6.22
C GLU A 699 -12.76 -4.91 6.49
N ASP A 700 -12.42 -4.49 7.73
CA ASP A 700 -12.16 -3.09 8.12
C ASP A 700 -10.73 -2.63 7.83
N LEU A 701 -9.73 -3.51 7.77
CA LEU A 701 -8.39 -3.22 7.23
C LEU A 701 -8.41 -3.03 5.71
N ILE A 702 -9.36 -3.66 5.04
CA ILE A 702 -9.65 -3.51 3.62
C ILE A 702 -10.72 -2.43 3.41
N ALA A 703 -11.66 -2.30 4.33
CA ALA A 703 -12.79 -1.38 4.32
C ALA A 703 -12.56 -0.25 5.35
N GLY A 704 -12.16 0.95 4.95
CA GLY A 704 -11.97 2.12 5.83
C GLY A 704 -13.23 2.53 6.65
N THR A 705 -13.09 3.44 7.56
CA THR A 705 -14.20 4.03 8.33
C THR A 705 -14.86 5.16 7.56
N SER A 706 -16.18 5.25 7.54
CA SER A 706 -16.90 6.39 6.98
C SER A 706 -16.77 7.63 7.89
N THR A 707 -16.50 8.78 7.31
CA THR A 707 -16.57 10.09 7.97
C THR A 707 -17.91 10.73 7.68
N THR A 708 -18.66 11.10 8.71
CA THR A 708 -19.86 11.93 8.58
C THR A 708 -19.47 13.40 8.41
N SER A 709 -20.34 14.22 7.79
CA SER A 709 -20.15 15.66 7.54
C SER A 709 -19.80 16.49 8.79
N ASP A 710 -20.05 15.94 9.97
CA ASP A 710 -19.79 16.56 11.28
C ASP A 710 -18.39 16.22 11.83
N GLY A 711 -17.51 15.58 11.04
CA GLY A 711 -16.17 15.20 11.46
C GLY A 711 -16.13 14.07 12.50
N LYS A 712 -17.28 13.49 12.85
CA LYS A 712 -17.36 12.36 13.79
C LYS A 712 -17.39 11.04 13.04
N ARG A 713 -16.38 10.21 13.28
CA ARG A 713 -16.31 8.86 12.74
C ARG A 713 -17.32 7.94 13.42
N ARG A 714 -18.19 7.33 12.65
CA ARG A 714 -19.07 6.28 13.10
C ARG A 714 -18.57 4.94 12.56
N LEU A 715 -18.26 4.02 13.44
CA LEU A 715 -18.08 2.61 13.09
C LEU A 715 -19.44 2.05 12.66
N VAL A 716 -19.57 1.72 11.39
CA VAL A 716 -20.78 1.07 10.87
C VAL A 716 -20.70 -0.41 11.27
N ALA A 717 -21.35 -0.75 12.37
CA ALA A 717 -21.55 -2.14 12.76
C ALA A 717 -22.59 -2.79 11.82
N LYS A 718 -22.14 -3.56 10.84
CA LYS A 718 -23.01 -4.47 10.10
C LYS A 718 -23.54 -5.56 11.04
N LYS A 719 -24.83 -5.53 11.35
CA LYS A 719 -25.57 -6.64 11.96
C LYS A 719 -25.66 -7.78 10.95
N GLY A 720 -24.76 -8.72 11.03
CA GLY A 720 -24.82 -9.98 10.34
C GLY A 720 -23.99 -10.99 11.12
N GLY A 721 -24.63 -11.67 12.09
CA GLY A 721 -23.96 -12.68 12.89
C GLY A 721 -23.48 -13.86 12.05
N ARG A 722 -22.19 -13.98 11.85
CA ARG A 722 -21.54 -15.25 11.49
C ARG A 722 -21.14 -15.97 12.78
N LYS A 723 -21.45 -17.25 12.83
CA LYS A 723 -21.17 -18.10 13.99
C LYS A 723 -19.66 -18.26 14.17
N ASP A 724 -19.18 -18.05 15.37
CA ASP A 724 -17.82 -18.34 15.84
C ASP A 724 -17.46 -19.82 15.60
N GLY A 725 -16.86 -20.17 14.52
CA GLY A 725 -16.50 -21.56 14.27
C GLY A 725 -15.78 -21.88 12.96
N ASP A 726 -15.82 -20.97 11.99
CA ASP A 726 -15.39 -21.30 10.61
C ASP A 726 -13.96 -20.89 10.24
N TRP A 727 -13.28 -20.14 11.09
CA TRP A 727 -11.92 -19.65 10.82
C TRP A 727 -10.81 -20.71 11.02
N ALA A 728 -10.99 -21.60 12.00
CA ALA A 728 -10.00 -22.65 12.30
C ALA A 728 -9.85 -23.67 11.14
N SER A 729 -10.91 -23.87 10.37
CA SER A 729 -10.88 -24.74 9.18
C SER A 729 -10.17 -24.09 8.00
N LYS A 730 -10.18 -22.75 7.92
CA LYS A 730 -9.50 -22.00 6.85
C LYS A 730 -7.98 -21.89 7.06
N LEU A 731 -7.51 -21.91 8.31
CA LEU A 731 -6.09 -21.84 8.63
C LEU A 731 -5.36 -23.18 8.55
N ASN A 732 -6.01 -24.25 8.08
CA ASN A 732 -5.42 -25.59 7.94
C ASN A 732 -4.65 -26.08 9.20
N LEU A 733 -5.12 -25.62 10.37
CA LEU A 733 -4.63 -26.06 11.67
C LEU A 733 -5.08 -27.52 11.82
N GLY A 734 -4.18 -28.43 11.52
CA GLY A 734 -4.44 -29.86 11.41
C GLY A 734 -5.40 -30.37 12.49
N ALA A 735 -6.41 -31.11 12.08
CA ALA A 735 -7.52 -31.63 12.88
C ALA A 735 -7.12 -32.52 14.09
N GLY A 736 -5.84 -32.63 14.39
CA GLY A 736 -5.30 -33.45 15.48
C GLY A 736 -5.15 -32.76 16.84
N ALA A 737 -5.17 -31.42 16.92
CA ALA A 737 -4.79 -30.71 18.15
C ALA A 737 -5.96 -30.32 19.07
N TRP A 738 -7.23 -30.50 18.66
CA TRP A 738 -8.38 -29.98 19.38
C TRP A 738 -9.37 -31.01 19.93
N ALA A 739 -9.03 -32.29 19.92
CA ALA A 739 -9.89 -33.38 20.33
C ALA A 739 -9.68 -33.83 21.79
N HIS A 740 -9.56 -32.94 22.75
CA HIS A 740 -9.71 -33.30 24.18
C HIS A 740 -10.41 -32.15 24.94
N SER A 741 -11.71 -32.15 24.92
CA SER A 741 -12.61 -32.10 26.08
C SER A 741 -14.06 -31.93 25.63
N GLU A 742 -14.83 -32.76 26.18
CA GLU A 742 -16.29 -32.79 26.35
C GLU A 742 -17.07 -33.78 25.48
N THR A 743 -17.26 -34.92 26.09
CA THR A 743 -18.28 -35.92 25.82
C THR A 743 -19.68 -35.30 25.85
N LYS A 744 -20.44 -35.43 24.77
CA LYS A 744 -21.89 -35.67 24.80
C LYS A 744 -22.38 -36.35 23.51
N THR A 745 -23.21 -37.33 23.77
CA THR A 745 -23.84 -38.37 22.97
C THR A 745 -24.57 -37.92 21.69
N PRO A 746 -24.82 -38.85 20.77
CA PRO A 746 -25.20 -38.56 19.41
C PRO A 746 -26.72 -38.44 19.23
N ILE A 747 -27.16 -37.61 18.29
CA ILE A 747 -28.46 -37.72 17.67
C ILE A 747 -28.27 -37.93 16.17
N GLU A 748 -28.78 -39.05 15.73
CA GLU A 748 -28.87 -39.46 14.34
C GLU A 748 -29.59 -38.44 13.48
N ASN A 749 -29.02 -38.11 12.32
CA ASN A 749 -29.85 -38.04 11.11
C ASN A 749 -28.91 -38.13 9.88
N SER A 750 -29.15 -39.22 9.19
CA SER A 750 -28.57 -39.63 7.95
C SER A 750 -28.82 -38.60 6.82
N LYS A 751 -27.75 -37.99 6.31
CA LYS A 751 -27.61 -37.62 4.89
C LYS A 751 -26.18 -37.93 4.49
N ILE A 752 -26.08 -38.84 3.54
CA ILE A 752 -24.86 -39.33 2.94
C ILE A 752 -24.18 -38.12 2.27
N GLN A 753 -23.08 -37.63 2.84
CA GLN A 753 -22.11 -36.82 2.17
C GLN A 753 -21.13 -37.74 1.45
N LEU A 754 -21.22 -37.78 0.15
CA LEU A 754 -20.19 -38.42 -0.70
C LEU A 754 -18.93 -37.57 -0.66
N THR A 755 -17.97 -37.94 0.17
CA THR A 755 -16.60 -37.47 0.09
C THR A 755 -15.91 -38.34 -0.96
N TYR A 756 -15.62 -37.77 -2.11
CA TYR A 756 -14.79 -38.41 -3.16
C TYR A 756 -13.35 -37.91 -3.04
N ASP A 757 -12.58 -38.57 -2.17
CA ASP A 757 -11.15 -38.70 -2.30
C ASP A 757 -10.84 -40.16 -2.54
N GLU A 758 -10.73 -40.56 -3.81
CA GLU A 758 -10.21 -41.87 -4.17
C GLU A 758 -8.91 -41.76 -4.96
N PRO A 759 -7.93 -42.67 -4.69
CA PRO A 759 -6.64 -42.65 -5.35
C PRO A 759 -6.72 -43.05 -6.83
N ASP A 760 -5.70 -42.68 -7.59
CA ASP A 760 -5.55 -42.79 -9.04
C ASP A 760 -5.71 -44.20 -9.67
N ASP A 761 -5.94 -45.24 -8.90
CA ASP A 761 -6.01 -46.64 -9.37
C ASP A 761 -7.39 -47.13 -9.89
N VAL A 762 -8.44 -46.30 -9.80
CA VAL A 762 -9.82 -46.67 -10.22
C VAL A 762 -10.10 -46.34 -11.67
N LYS A 763 -9.21 -45.64 -12.36
CA LYS A 763 -9.40 -45.18 -13.74
C LYS A 763 -9.46 -46.32 -14.78
N SER A 764 -9.04 -47.55 -14.44
CA SER A 764 -8.94 -48.64 -15.38
C SER A 764 -10.05 -49.72 -15.31
N SER A 765 -11.01 -49.60 -14.38
CA SER A 765 -12.01 -50.66 -14.12
C SER A 765 -13.46 -50.37 -14.51
N LEU A 766 -13.77 -49.13 -14.97
CA LEU A 766 -15.12 -48.77 -15.37
C LEU A 766 -15.46 -49.22 -16.80
N THR A 767 -16.65 -49.79 -16.97
CA THR A 767 -17.18 -50.12 -18.32
C THR A 767 -17.57 -48.86 -19.09
N PRO A 768 -17.61 -48.86 -20.43
CA PRO A 768 -18.00 -47.69 -21.22
C PRO A 768 -19.38 -47.12 -20.84
N GLU A 769 -20.34 -47.97 -20.46
CA GLU A 769 -21.68 -47.55 -20.01
C GLU A 769 -21.58 -46.83 -18.64
N GLN A 770 -20.81 -47.35 -17.71
CA GLN A 770 -20.59 -46.70 -16.38
C GLN A 770 -19.86 -45.37 -16.52
N ARG A 771 -18.96 -45.18 -17.47
CA ARG A 771 -18.30 -43.90 -17.75
C ARG A 771 -19.29 -42.87 -18.28
N MET A 772 -20.20 -43.29 -19.18
CA MET A 772 -21.23 -42.39 -19.70
C MET A 772 -22.24 -41.95 -18.62
N ASP A 773 -22.63 -42.85 -17.73
CA ASP A 773 -23.50 -42.51 -16.61
C ASP A 773 -22.82 -41.53 -15.64
N LEU A 774 -21.55 -41.76 -15.27
CA LEU A 774 -20.76 -40.89 -14.44
C LEU A 774 -20.56 -39.50 -15.08
N LEU A 775 -20.36 -39.46 -16.38
CA LEU A 775 -20.21 -38.23 -17.15
C LEU A 775 -21.50 -37.40 -17.16
N SER A 776 -22.65 -38.08 -17.22
CA SER A 776 -23.98 -37.44 -17.11
C SER A 776 -24.22 -36.89 -15.71
N GLU A 777 -23.83 -37.62 -14.66
CA GLU A 777 -23.95 -37.17 -13.26
C GLU A 777 -23.05 -35.94 -12.99
N LEU A 778 -21.77 -35.98 -13.42
CA LEU A 778 -20.86 -34.87 -13.28
C LEU A 778 -21.32 -33.60 -14.03
N LYS A 779 -21.88 -33.75 -15.24
CA LYS A 779 -22.48 -32.62 -15.96
C LYS A 779 -23.70 -32.02 -15.28
N SER A 780 -24.51 -32.87 -14.62
CA SER A 780 -25.64 -32.41 -13.81
C SER A 780 -25.19 -31.68 -12.54
N ALA A 781 -24.21 -32.22 -11.82
CA ALA A 781 -23.64 -31.60 -10.63
C ALA A 781 -22.96 -30.26 -10.95
N MET A 782 -22.21 -30.17 -12.05
CA MET A 782 -21.60 -28.91 -12.49
C MET A 782 -22.65 -27.82 -12.78
N LYS A 783 -23.77 -28.19 -13.42
CA LYS A 783 -24.86 -27.23 -13.66
C LYS A 783 -25.55 -26.79 -12.38
N GLU A 784 -25.64 -27.68 -11.40
CA GLU A 784 -26.25 -27.36 -10.11
C GLU A 784 -25.31 -26.46 -9.26
N ALA A 785 -24.00 -26.73 -9.23
CA ALA A 785 -23.01 -25.86 -8.61
C ALA A 785 -23.00 -24.47 -9.25
N ALA A 786 -23.07 -24.37 -10.57
CA ALA A 786 -23.16 -23.09 -11.28
C ALA A 786 -24.44 -22.30 -10.93
N LYS A 787 -25.60 -22.97 -10.73
CA LYS A 787 -26.84 -22.32 -10.29
C LYS A 787 -26.78 -21.81 -8.85
N GLN A 788 -26.00 -22.48 -8.01
CA GLN A 788 -25.78 -22.08 -6.62
C GLN A 788 -24.66 -21.02 -6.49
N LEU A 789 -24.13 -20.54 -7.64
CA LEU A 789 -23.02 -19.58 -7.73
C LEU A 789 -21.69 -20.09 -7.10
N ASP A 790 -21.55 -21.40 -6.94
CA ASP A 790 -20.32 -22.05 -6.54
C ASP A 790 -19.47 -22.32 -7.79
N PHE A 791 -18.78 -21.28 -8.24
CA PHE A 791 -17.98 -21.32 -9.45
C PHE A 791 -16.72 -22.16 -9.30
N GLU A 792 -16.21 -22.34 -8.10
CA GLU A 792 -15.02 -23.09 -7.81
C GLU A 792 -15.29 -24.61 -7.95
N GLU A 793 -16.38 -25.08 -7.38
CA GLU A 793 -16.84 -26.45 -7.56
C GLU A 793 -17.28 -26.73 -9.00
N ALA A 794 -17.95 -25.78 -9.65
CA ALA A 794 -18.32 -25.89 -11.07
C ALA A 794 -17.08 -26.03 -11.97
N ALA A 795 -16.00 -25.30 -11.70
CA ALA A 795 -14.73 -25.38 -12.44
C ALA A 795 -14.05 -26.73 -12.20
N ARG A 796 -14.01 -27.20 -10.96
CA ARG A 796 -13.43 -28.50 -10.58
C ARG A 796 -14.14 -29.68 -11.26
N LEU A 797 -15.47 -29.62 -11.28
CA LEU A 797 -16.31 -30.61 -11.98
C LEU A 797 -16.13 -30.56 -13.50
N ARG A 798 -15.96 -29.37 -14.08
CA ARG A 798 -15.66 -29.20 -15.52
C ARG A 798 -14.33 -29.86 -15.87
N ASP A 799 -13.30 -29.62 -15.10
CA ASP A 799 -11.97 -30.17 -15.36
C ASP A 799 -12.00 -31.71 -15.24
N ARG A 800 -12.77 -32.25 -14.30
CA ARG A 800 -13.00 -33.69 -14.16
C ARG A 800 -13.77 -34.30 -15.33
N ILE A 801 -14.78 -33.61 -15.86
CA ILE A 801 -15.51 -33.98 -17.06
C ILE A 801 -14.54 -34.05 -18.25
N TYR A 802 -13.68 -33.06 -18.41
CA TYR A 802 -12.71 -32.98 -19.49
C TYR A 802 -11.70 -34.15 -19.45
N GLU A 803 -11.19 -34.49 -18.26
CA GLU A 803 -10.32 -35.67 -18.08
C GLU A 803 -11.01 -37.00 -18.45
N LEU A 804 -12.28 -37.16 -18.08
CA LEU A 804 -13.05 -38.35 -18.41
C LEU A 804 -13.35 -38.42 -19.90
N GLU A 805 -13.71 -37.33 -20.56
CA GLU A 805 -13.92 -37.24 -22.03
C GLU A 805 -12.64 -37.53 -22.83
N GLN A 806 -11.48 -37.12 -22.33
CA GLN A 806 -10.20 -37.49 -22.98
C GLN A 806 -9.80 -38.96 -22.81
N SER A 807 -10.34 -39.64 -21.79
CA SER A 807 -10.05 -41.05 -21.49
C SER A 807 -11.04 -42.00 -22.17
N MET A 808 -12.06 -41.51 -22.89
CA MET A 808 -13.01 -42.23 -23.71
C MET A 808 -12.58 -42.29 -25.16
#